data_55741ffd0e7ed5e52388f66641c336e4
#
_entry.id   55741ffd0e7ed5e52388f66641c336e4
#
_cell.length_a   1.000
_cell.length_b   1.000
_cell.length_c   1.000
_cell.angle_alpha   90.00
_cell.angle_beta   90.00
_cell.angle_gamma   90.00
#
_symmetry.space_group_name_H-M   'P 1'
#
loop_
_entity.id
_entity.type
_entity.pdbx_description
1 polymer ?
#
loop_
_entity_poly.entity_id
_entity_poly.type
_entity_poly.pdbx_seq_one_letter_code
_entity_poly.pdbx_strand_id
1 'polypeptide(L)'
;MSTIITKRQFPNYHKYEMELAGRPLTLEVGKLAELANAAVMVGYGDTRVLCCVTAAPRPRDGIDFFPLSVDFEEKLYSVGRIPGSFNRREGRPGEKGILTSRVIDRPIRPLFPSDFRNDVSVMCTVMSVDHDCTPEIAALIGTSAALAISDIPWNGPVGALKVGLVDGKLVFNPDSEQRKVSDLDVTVVSTRKKVVMIEAGANEVPNDKMFEAIKMAHEENQKIIALIDQMVSEVGKPKFEYPHADFNQELFDKIVDKYMDEAKAAMDTDDKNIREARWNAMIEKWHEKYLEEYPDMDQYLEEFTYKFQKKIVKAWLLEGHRVDGRAKNEIRPLAAEVGVLPRTHGSGLFTRGQTQVLSVCTLDTLSANQKLDTIWEEEEKRYMHHYNFPGYSVGEAKPARSPGRREIGHGALAERALVPVLPSVEEFPYAIRVVSEVLSSNGSTSQGSICGSTLALMDAGVPIKAPVAGISCGLIQDDDGSFTTFIDIQGVEDFHGEMDFKVGGTKKGITAIQMDLKNDGLTMEIIKEALDITYDARCEILDQIMLPAISEPRKEVSKYAPKMLTMHIDPSKIREVIGSGGKVIQKIVADTGAKIDINDDGSIFIAGVDAASCDAAKKCIDDIVFVPEVGALYYGRVVRLMTFGAFVELAPGKDGLVHISKLADHRIEKVEDACKVGDMMWVKVTDIDEKGRGNLSHKDAVKEIKAKEAAGERIK
;
A
#
# COMPACT_ATOMS: atom_id res chain seq x y z
N MET A 1 19.70 -22.05 -23.46
CA MET A 1 19.22 -23.46 -23.66
C MET A 1 19.71 -24.31 -22.49
N SER A 2 18.82 -25.05 -21.83
CA SER A 2 19.26 -25.98 -20.78
C SER A 2 19.86 -27.21 -21.41
N THR A 3 21.03 -27.66 -20.92
CA THR A 3 21.64 -28.90 -21.34
C THR A 3 21.23 -29.99 -20.35
N ILE A 4 20.61 -31.06 -20.84
CA ILE A 4 20.18 -32.19 -20.01
C ILE A 4 21.09 -33.35 -20.26
N ILE A 5 21.80 -33.80 -19.21
CA ILE A 5 22.57 -35.06 -19.21
C ILE A 5 21.94 -35.92 -18.11
N THR A 6 21.16 -36.93 -18.48
CA THR A 6 20.47 -37.77 -17.50
C THR A 6 20.38 -39.23 -17.97
N LYS A 7 20.45 -40.14 -17.02
CA LYS A 7 20.07 -41.55 -17.21
C LYS A 7 18.62 -41.80 -16.75
N ARG A 8 17.98 -40.81 -16.11
CA ARG A 8 16.61 -40.89 -15.63
C ARG A 8 15.66 -40.46 -16.74
N GLN A 9 14.60 -41.20 -16.93
CA GLN A 9 13.46 -40.84 -17.77
C GLN A 9 12.40 -40.14 -16.91
N PHE A 10 11.67 -39.20 -17.48
CA PHE A 10 10.53 -38.53 -16.88
C PHE A 10 9.26 -38.88 -17.67
N PRO A 11 8.72 -40.10 -17.48
CA PRO A 11 7.58 -40.59 -18.30
C PRO A 11 6.31 -39.78 -18.10
N ASN A 12 6.18 -39.10 -16.95
CA ASN A 12 5.00 -38.29 -16.61
C ASN A 12 5.22 -36.80 -16.88
N TYR A 13 6.29 -36.44 -17.62
CA TYR A 13 6.51 -35.05 -17.98
C TYR A 13 5.56 -34.63 -19.08
N HIS A 14 4.76 -33.59 -18.80
CA HIS A 14 3.88 -32.92 -19.75
C HIS A 14 4.11 -31.43 -19.73
N LYS A 15 3.94 -30.77 -20.86
CA LYS A 15 4.03 -29.33 -21.03
C LYS A 15 2.81 -28.84 -21.78
N TYR A 16 2.15 -27.85 -21.21
CA TYR A 16 0.98 -27.17 -21.77
C TYR A 16 1.34 -25.73 -22.06
N GLU A 17 0.84 -25.18 -23.15
CA GLU A 17 1.20 -23.84 -23.62
C GLU A 17 -0.02 -23.10 -24.12
N MET A 18 -0.05 -21.80 -23.83
CA MET A 18 -0.97 -20.84 -24.44
C MET A 18 -0.32 -19.46 -24.53
N GLU A 19 -0.93 -18.57 -25.29
CA GLU A 19 -0.60 -17.15 -25.26
C GLU A 19 -1.52 -16.44 -24.28
N LEU A 20 -0.95 -15.68 -23.33
CA LEU A 20 -1.67 -14.86 -22.38
C LEU A 20 -1.20 -13.41 -22.49
N ALA A 21 -2.11 -12.51 -22.86
CA ALA A 21 -1.81 -11.08 -23.07
C ALA A 21 -0.58 -10.85 -23.99
N GLY A 22 -0.49 -11.60 -25.11
CA GLY A 22 0.58 -11.48 -26.10
C GLY A 22 1.92 -12.12 -25.69
N ARG A 23 1.97 -12.88 -24.57
CA ARG A 23 3.18 -13.51 -24.05
C ARG A 23 2.97 -15.00 -23.80
N PRO A 24 4.02 -15.85 -23.98
CA PRO A 24 3.88 -17.29 -23.77
C PRO A 24 3.67 -17.62 -22.29
N LEU A 25 2.63 -18.38 -22.00
CA LEU A 25 2.36 -19.03 -20.72
C LEU A 25 2.58 -20.54 -20.89
N THR A 26 3.40 -21.14 -20.02
CA THR A 26 3.68 -22.58 -20.02
C THR A 26 3.42 -23.19 -18.63
N LEU A 27 2.85 -24.38 -18.60
CA LEU A 27 2.63 -25.17 -17.39
C LEU A 27 3.30 -26.54 -17.57
N GLU A 28 4.34 -26.80 -16.75
CA GLU A 28 5.11 -28.05 -16.83
C GLU A 28 4.87 -28.88 -15.56
N VAL A 29 4.61 -30.18 -15.74
CA VAL A 29 4.35 -31.13 -14.65
C VAL A 29 5.15 -32.41 -14.81
N GLY A 30 5.26 -33.21 -13.73
CA GLY A 30 5.85 -34.56 -13.74
C GLY A 30 7.37 -34.64 -13.79
N LYS A 31 8.07 -33.51 -13.52
CA LYS A 31 9.55 -33.45 -13.50
C LYS A 31 10.14 -32.98 -12.18
N LEU A 32 9.47 -32.05 -11.51
CA LEU A 32 9.95 -31.39 -10.30
C LEU A 32 9.04 -31.73 -9.11
N ALA A 33 9.61 -31.74 -7.90
CA ALA A 33 8.91 -31.90 -6.63
C ALA A 33 7.92 -33.09 -6.58
N GLU A 34 8.37 -34.26 -7.03
CA GLU A 34 7.55 -35.49 -7.18
C GLU A 34 6.88 -36.00 -5.88
N LEU A 35 7.37 -35.58 -4.71
CA LEU A 35 6.81 -35.99 -3.41
C LEU A 35 5.62 -35.12 -2.96
N ALA A 36 5.36 -33.99 -3.62
CA ALA A 36 4.16 -33.20 -3.39
C ALA A 36 2.93 -33.90 -4.00
N ASN A 37 1.73 -33.60 -3.48
CA ASN A 37 0.49 -34.11 -4.10
C ASN A 37 0.40 -33.69 -5.55
N ALA A 38 0.80 -32.44 -5.86
CA ALA A 38 1.12 -31.98 -7.21
C ALA A 38 2.11 -30.83 -7.18
N ALA A 39 2.84 -30.66 -8.29
CA ALA A 39 3.75 -29.56 -8.53
C ALA A 39 3.65 -29.11 -9.99
N VAL A 40 3.58 -27.79 -10.19
CA VAL A 40 3.54 -27.14 -11.51
C VAL A 40 4.65 -26.10 -11.57
N MET A 41 5.54 -26.20 -12.56
CA MET A 41 6.44 -25.13 -12.94
C MET A 41 5.73 -24.23 -13.95
N VAL A 42 5.43 -23.01 -13.54
CA VAL A 42 4.83 -22.00 -14.43
C VAL A 42 5.93 -21.20 -15.10
N GLY A 43 5.85 -21.06 -16.41
CA GLY A 43 6.61 -20.09 -17.18
C GLY A 43 5.68 -19.05 -17.78
N TYR A 44 5.93 -17.77 -17.49
CA TYR A 44 5.23 -16.65 -18.13
C TYR A 44 6.30 -15.66 -18.60
N GLY A 45 6.49 -15.54 -19.92
CA GLY A 45 7.71 -14.97 -20.46
C GLY A 45 8.94 -15.68 -19.89
N ASP A 46 9.89 -14.92 -19.34
CA ASP A 46 11.06 -15.46 -18.63
C ASP A 46 10.85 -15.64 -17.12
N THR A 47 9.68 -15.28 -16.59
CA THR A 47 9.31 -15.58 -15.20
C THR A 47 9.09 -17.08 -15.01
N ARG A 48 9.62 -17.62 -13.90
CA ARG A 48 9.46 -19.04 -13.51
C ARG A 48 9.03 -19.10 -12.05
N VAL A 49 7.89 -19.74 -11.78
CA VAL A 49 7.38 -19.97 -10.44
C VAL A 49 7.06 -21.45 -10.26
N LEU A 50 7.65 -22.08 -9.25
CA LEU A 50 7.31 -23.45 -8.87
C LEU A 50 6.19 -23.41 -7.82
N CYS A 51 5.01 -23.94 -8.17
CA CYS A 51 3.85 -24.05 -7.31
C CYS A 51 3.68 -25.52 -6.85
N CYS A 52 3.86 -25.77 -5.56
CA CYS A 52 3.70 -27.09 -4.95
C CYS A 52 2.49 -27.08 -4.00
N VAL A 53 1.69 -28.14 -4.05
CA VAL A 53 0.58 -28.36 -3.14
C VAL A 53 0.73 -29.69 -2.42
N THR A 54 0.53 -29.68 -1.11
CA THR A 54 0.68 -30.85 -0.25
C THR A 54 -0.42 -30.86 0.81
N ALA A 55 -1.03 -32.02 1.03
CA ALA A 55 -2.04 -32.20 2.07
C ALA A 55 -1.63 -33.30 3.04
N ALA A 56 -1.94 -33.11 4.32
CA ALA A 56 -1.82 -34.18 5.30
C ALA A 56 -2.85 -35.28 5.01
N PRO A 57 -2.52 -36.57 5.21
CA PRO A 57 -3.45 -37.68 4.93
C PRO A 57 -4.65 -37.73 5.88
N ARG A 58 -4.56 -37.10 7.06
CA ARG A 58 -5.62 -37.02 8.08
C ARG A 58 -5.59 -35.65 8.77
N PRO A 59 -6.74 -35.16 9.25
CA PRO A 59 -6.78 -33.97 10.08
C PRO A 59 -6.09 -34.20 11.41
N ARG A 60 -5.65 -33.13 12.07
CA ARG A 60 -5.17 -33.18 13.45
C ARG A 60 -6.32 -33.38 14.42
N ASP A 61 -6.08 -34.07 15.54
CA ASP A 61 -7.10 -34.27 16.56
C ASP A 61 -7.57 -32.92 17.14
N GLY A 62 -8.88 -32.78 17.29
CA GLY A 62 -9.49 -31.60 17.90
C GLY A 62 -9.44 -30.31 17.07
N ILE A 63 -9.18 -30.41 15.77
CA ILE A 63 -9.20 -29.23 14.90
C ILE A 63 -10.62 -28.92 14.41
N ASP A 64 -11.04 -27.68 14.57
CA ASP A 64 -12.38 -27.16 14.26
C ASP A 64 -12.42 -26.24 13.03
N PHE A 65 -11.25 -25.88 12.48
CA PHE A 65 -11.11 -25.02 11.31
C PHE A 65 -10.29 -25.68 10.19
N PHE A 66 -10.37 -25.13 8.98
CA PHE A 66 -9.55 -25.57 7.83
C PHE A 66 -8.15 -24.95 7.86
N PRO A 67 -7.09 -25.74 8.11
CA PRO A 67 -5.72 -25.24 8.23
C PRO A 67 -5.02 -25.16 6.87
N LEU A 68 -5.36 -24.16 6.06
CA LEU A 68 -4.68 -23.84 4.81
C LEU A 68 -3.54 -22.86 5.07
N SER A 69 -2.31 -23.23 4.67
CA SER A 69 -1.15 -22.36 4.62
C SER A 69 -0.78 -22.06 3.16
N VAL A 70 -0.65 -20.78 2.84
CA VAL A 70 -0.18 -20.32 1.53
C VAL A 70 1.04 -19.46 1.73
N ASP A 71 2.16 -19.83 1.08
CA ASP A 71 3.42 -19.12 1.15
C ASP A 71 3.92 -18.76 -0.25
N PHE A 72 4.27 -17.49 -0.43
CA PHE A 72 4.89 -16.97 -1.64
C PHE A 72 6.33 -16.56 -1.30
N GLU A 73 7.28 -17.32 -1.81
CA GLU A 73 8.69 -17.21 -1.49
C GLU A 73 9.42 -16.39 -2.56
N GLU A 74 9.76 -15.15 -2.20
CA GLU A 74 10.61 -14.28 -3.01
C GLU A 74 12.07 -14.67 -2.83
N LYS A 75 12.74 -15.06 -3.92
CA LYS A 75 14.16 -15.43 -3.92
C LYS A 75 14.95 -14.38 -4.70
N LEU A 76 15.87 -13.66 -4.05
CA LEU A 76 16.64 -12.59 -4.70
C LEU A 76 17.54 -13.10 -5.84
N TYR A 77 17.92 -14.39 -5.85
CA TYR A 77 18.59 -14.96 -6.99
C TYR A 77 17.75 -14.94 -8.28
N SER A 78 16.41 -14.86 -8.17
CA SER A 78 15.50 -14.77 -9.32
C SER A 78 15.68 -13.50 -10.16
N VAL A 79 16.25 -12.46 -9.56
CA VAL A 79 16.63 -11.18 -10.20
C VAL A 79 18.16 -10.98 -10.18
N GLY A 80 18.95 -12.05 -9.96
CA GLY A 80 20.41 -12.00 -9.98
C GLY A 80 21.06 -11.27 -8.80
N ARG A 81 20.35 -11.10 -7.67
CA ARG A 81 20.82 -10.35 -6.49
C ARG A 81 21.13 -11.28 -5.31
N ILE A 82 22.10 -10.86 -4.49
CA ILE A 82 22.38 -11.44 -3.17
C ILE A 82 21.64 -10.60 -2.12
N PRO A 83 20.94 -11.23 -1.13
CA PRO A 83 20.24 -10.50 -0.08
C PRO A 83 21.12 -9.48 0.65
N GLY A 84 20.57 -8.28 0.89
CA GLY A 84 21.27 -7.19 1.60
C GLY A 84 21.45 -7.43 3.10
N SER A 85 20.73 -8.41 3.70
CA SER A 85 20.82 -8.78 5.10
C SER A 85 22.23 -9.20 5.54
N PHE A 86 22.54 -9.09 6.85
CA PHE A 86 23.84 -9.48 7.39
C PHE A 86 24.24 -10.91 7.02
N ASN A 87 23.31 -11.86 7.10
CA ASN A 87 23.54 -13.27 6.78
C ASN A 87 23.53 -13.56 5.28
N ARG A 88 23.30 -12.58 4.42
CA ARG A 88 23.19 -12.75 2.97
C ARG A 88 22.21 -13.86 2.56
N ARG A 89 21.12 -13.98 3.31
CA ARG A 89 20.07 -14.97 3.11
C ARG A 89 18.71 -14.30 3.29
N GLU A 90 17.71 -14.75 2.53
CA GLU A 90 16.33 -14.36 2.74
C GLU A 90 15.89 -14.73 4.16
N GLY A 91 15.19 -13.79 4.82
CA GLY A 91 14.62 -13.96 6.15
C GLY A 91 13.17 -14.44 6.08
N ARG A 92 12.35 -13.84 6.96
CA ARG A 92 10.88 -13.99 6.88
C ARG A 92 10.37 -13.30 5.63
N PRO A 93 9.24 -13.78 5.06
CA PRO A 93 8.63 -13.11 3.92
C PRO A 93 8.42 -11.62 4.18
N GLY A 94 8.80 -10.79 3.20
CA GLY A 94 8.55 -9.35 3.23
C GLY A 94 7.06 -9.02 3.11
N GLU A 95 6.70 -7.75 3.29
CA GLU A 95 5.31 -7.28 3.19
C GLU A 95 4.65 -7.73 1.88
N LYS A 96 5.32 -7.55 0.73
CA LYS A 96 4.78 -7.90 -0.58
C LYS A 96 4.59 -9.42 -0.75
N GLY A 97 5.51 -10.23 -0.26
CA GLY A 97 5.37 -11.70 -0.24
C GLY A 97 4.17 -12.16 0.62
N ILE A 98 3.96 -11.52 1.77
CA ILE A 98 2.78 -11.78 2.62
C ILE A 98 1.48 -11.38 1.92
N LEU A 99 1.46 -10.22 1.26
CA LEU A 99 0.30 -9.74 0.51
C LEU A 99 -0.03 -10.66 -0.66
N THR A 100 0.97 -11.09 -1.43
CA THR A 100 0.79 -12.04 -2.54
C THR A 100 0.29 -13.39 -2.04
N SER A 101 0.81 -13.90 -0.90
CA SER A 101 0.27 -15.11 -0.27
C SER A 101 -1.22 -14.98 0.04
N ARG A 102 -1.68 -13.81 0.50
CA ARG A 102 -3.10 -13.54 0.76
C ARG A 102 -3.94 -13.44 -0.52
N VAL A 103 -3.37 -12.86 -1.59
CA VAL A 103 -4.02 -12.80 -2.91
C VAL A 103 -4.22 -14.21 -3.48
N ILE A 104 -3.32 -15.15 -3.20
CA ILE A 104 -3.44 -16.55 -3.61
C ILE A 104 -4.42 -17.33 -2.70
N ASP A 105 -4.37 -17.12 -1.38
CA ASP A 105 -5.23 -17.81 -0.40
C ASP A 105 -6.73 -17.51 -0.63
N ARG A 106 -7.10 -16.24 -0.80
CA ARG A 106 -8.50 -15.80 -0.88
C ARG A 106 -9.34 -16.50 -1.94
N PRO A 107 -8.91 -16.63 -3.21
CA PRO A 107 -9.71 -17.27 -4.24
C PRO A 107 -9.76 -18.79 -4.14
N ILE A 108 -8.78 -19.43 -3.49
CA ILE A 108 -8.73 -20.89 -3.42
C ILE A 108 -9.42 -21.44 -2.18
N ARG A 109 -9.38 -20.72 -1.05
CA ARG A 109 -9.93 -21.18 0.23
C ARG A 109 -11.43 -21.49 0.19
N PRO A 110 -12.31 -20.65 -0.37
CA PRO A 110 -13.75 -20.92 -0.42
C PRO A 110 -14.13 -22.11 -1.31
N LEU A 111 -13.23 -22.60 -2.15
CA LEU A 111 -13.46 -23.70 -3.07
C LEU A 111 -13.10 -25.06 -2.50
N PHE A 112 -12.56 -25.12 -1.27
CA PHE A 112 -12.46 -26.37 -0.53
C PHE A 112 -13.82 -26.77 0.06
N PRO A 113 -14.08 -28.06 0.28
CA PRO A 113 -15.29 -28.47 0.99
C PRO A 113 -15.37 -27.84 2.38
N SER A 114 -16.55 -27.43 2.81
CA SER A 114 -16.74 -26.67 4.06
C SER A 114 -16.37 -27.44 5.33
N ASP A 115 -16.42 -28.77 5.26
CA ASP A 115 -16.08 -29.71 6.33
C ASP A 115 -14.67 -30.30 6.22
N PHE A 116 -13.87 -29.85 5.24
CA PHE A 116 -12.50 -30.33 5.06
C PHE A 116 -11.58 -29.77 6.15
N ARG A 117 -10.86 -30.65 6.86
CA ARG A 117 -10.03 -30.27 8.03
C ARG A 117 -8.58 -30.74 7.93
N ASN A 118 -8.17 -31.42 6.85
CA ASN A 118 -6.77 -31.81 6.66
C ASN A 118 -5.89 -30.58 6.46
N ASP A 119 -4.68 -30.59 7.01
CA ASP A 119 -3.68 -29.53 6.73
C ASP A 119 -3.36 -29.50 5.22
N VAL A 120 -3.41 -28.32 4.62
CA VAL A 120 -2.99 -28.08 3.25
C VAL A 120 -1.93 -26.98 3.22
N SER A 121 -0.84 -27.26 2.53
CA SER A 121 0.23 -26.30 2.26
C SER A 121 0.31 -26.04 0.77
N VAL A 122 0.27 -24.75 0.40
CA VAL A 122 0.57 -24.26 -0.95
C VAL A 122 1.82 -23.42 -0.86
N MET A 123 2.85 -23.81 -1.59
CA MET A 123 4.14 -23.11 -1.63
C MET A 123 4.44 -22.67 -3.07
N CYS A 124 4.55 -21.38 -3.29
CA CYS A 124 4.94 -20.78 -4.55
C CYS A 124 6.34 -20.19 -4.42
N THR A 125 7.33 -20.77 -5.10
CA THR A 125 8.71 -20.31 -5.08
C THR A 125 9.06 -19.60 -6.37
N VAL A 126 9.39 -18.33 -6.29
CA VAL A 126 9.82 -17.51 -7.43
C VAL A 126 11.27 -17.82 -7.77
N MET A 127 11.52 -18.38 -8.96
CA MET A 127 12.85 -18.86 -9.36
C MET A 127 13.51 -18.00 -10.43
N SER A 128 12.73 -17.27 -11.22
CA SER A 128 13.21 -16.29 -12.23
C SER A 128 12.15 -15.23 -12.40
N VAL A 129 12.53 -13.97 -12.58
CA VAL A 129 11.61 -12.84 -12.78
C VAL A 129 11.94 -12.11 -14.06
N ASP A 130 10.92 -11.98 -14.88
CA ASP A 130 10.80 -11.03 -15.98
C ASP A 130 9.84 -9.95 -15.53
N HIS A 131 10.28 -8.71 -15.43
CA HIS A 131 9.45 -7.63 -14.90
C HIS A 131 8.21 -7.34 -15.76
N ASP A 132 8.20 -7.72 -17.03
CA ASP A 132 7.02 -7.63 -17.88
C ASP A 132 5.98 -8.71 -17.60
N CYS A 133 6.39 -9.78 -16.92
CA CYS A 133 5.57 -10.97 -16.61
C CYS A 133 5.54 -11.21 -15.10
N THR A 134 4.60 -10.57 -14.39
CA THR A 134 4.58 -10.57 -12.93
C THR A 134 4.43 -11.97 -12.33
N PRO A 135 5.24 -12.32 -11.31
CA PRO A 135 5.22 -13.65 -10.71
C PRO A 135 3.94 -13.96 -9.91
N GLU A 136 3.18 -12.94 -9.47
CA GLU A 136 1.90 -13.16 -8.77
C GLU A 136 0.87 -13.87 -9.64
N ILE A 137 0.73 -13.45 -10.92
CA ILE A 137 -0.21 -14.07 -11.86
C ILE A 137 0.24 -15.49 -12.19
N ALA A 138 1.54 -15.71 -12.40
CA ALA A 138 2.09 -17.04 -12.59
C ALA A 138 1.81 -17.95 -11.38
N ALA A 139 1.98 -17.45 -10.14
CA ALA A 139 1.71 -18.19 -8.91
C ALA A 139 0.22 -18.54 -8.74
N LEU A 140 -0.70 -17.60 -9.04
CA LEU A 140 -2.14 -17.85 -9.02
C LEU A 140 -2.55 -18.96 -9.99
N ILE A 141 -2.10 -18.87 -11.25
CA ILE A 141 -2.39 -19.87 -12.28
C ILE A 141 -1.78 -21.23 -11.91
N GLY A 142 -0.52 -21.23 -11.46
CA GLY A 142 0.18 -22.43 -11.07
C GLY A 142 -0.44 -23.12 -9.85
N THR A 143 -0.89 -22.34 -8.86
CA THR A 143 -1.62 -22.88 -7.69
C THR A 143 -2.94 -23.52 -8.10
N SER A 144 -3.71 -22.82 -8.96
CA SER A 144 -4.95 -23.37 -9.50
C SER A 144 -4.71 -24.68 -10.26
N ALA A 145 -3.73 -24.70 -11.14
CA ALA A 145 -3.36 -25.91 -11.89
C ALA A 145 -2.91 -27.06 -10.97
N ALA A 146 -2.05 -26.75 -9.98
CA ALA A 146 -1.53 -27.77 -9.05
C ALA A 146 -2.66 -28.37 -8.19
N LEU A 147 -3.56 -27.56 -7.63
CA LEU A 147 -4.73 -28.04 -6.88
C LEU A 147 -5.67 -28.87 -7.77
N ALA A 148 -5.93 -28.40 -9.00
CA ALA A 148 -6.85 -29.06 -9.91
C ALA A 148 -6.37 -30.47 -10.29
N ILE A 149 -5.07 -30.63 -10.63
CA ILE A 149 -4.49 -31.95 -11.03
C ILE A 149 -4.13 -32.85 -9.83
N SER A 150 -4.05 -32.30 -8.60
CA SER A 150 -3.75 -33.07 -7.39
C SER A 150 -4.89 -34.01 -7.01
N ASP A 151 -4.62 -34.90 -6.06
CA ASP A 151 -5.63 -35.71 -5.41
C ASP A 151 -6.37 -35.01 -4.25
N ILE A 152 -6.00 -33.74 -3.95
CA ILE A 152 -6.61 -32.95 -2.88
C ILE A 152 -8.06 -32.54 -3.28
N PRO A 153 -9.08 -32.75 -2.43
CA PRO A 153 -10.45 -32.31 -2.69
C PRO A 153 -10.54 -30.79 -2.82
N TRP A 154 -10.86 -30.30 -4.02
CA TRP A 154 -10.95 -28.86 -4.32
C TRP A 154 -11.84 -28.62 -5.57
N ASN A 155 -12.71 -27.62 -5.53
CA ASN A 155 -13.78 -27.35 -6.50
C ASN A 155 -13.40 -26.28 -7.57
N GLY A 156 -12.10 -26.11 -7.84
CA GLY A 156 -11.64 -25.28 -8.99
C GLY A 156 -11.81 -26.00 -10.33
N PRO A 157 -11.10 -25.54 -11.38
CA PRO A 157 -10.03 -24.54 -11.39
C PRO A 157 -10.50 -23.08 -11.40
N VAL A 158 -9.56 -22.18 -11.15
CA VAL A 158 -9.72 -20.74 -11.33
C VAL A 158 -8.71 -20.20 -12.35
N GLY A 159 -9.11 -19.17 -13.09
CA GLY A 159 -8.23 -18.35 -13.92
C GLY A 159 -7.95 -17.03 -13.21
N ALA A 160 -6.79 -16.45 -13.46
CA ALA A 160 -6.34 -15.19 -12.86
C ALA A 160 -5.58 -14.33 -13.84
N LEU A 161 -5.87 -13.02 -13.86
CA LEU A 161 -5.09 -12.03 -14.58
C LEU A 161 -5.23 -10.64 -13.95
N LYS A 162 -4.34 -9.73 -14.36
CA LYS A 162 -4.42 -8.30 -14.05
C LYS A 162 -5.02 -7.52 -15.21
N VAL A 163 -5.71 -6.41 -14.88
CA VAL A 163 -6.14 -5.42 -15.86
C VAL A 163 -5.60 -4.07 -15.44
N GLY A 164 -4.95 -3.39 -16.38
CA GLY A 164 -4.52 -2.00 -16.27
C GLY A 164 -5.41 -1.08 -17.12
N LEU A 165 -5.33 0.22 -16.84
CA LEU A 165 -5.96 1.29 -17.63
C LEU A 165 -4.86 2.24 -18.12
N VAL A 166 -4.45 2.10 -19.38
CA VAL A 166 -3.37 2.85 -20.02
C VAL A 166 -3.94 3.71 -21.14
N ASP A 167 -3.75 5.01 -21.08
CA ASP A 167 -4.31 5.97 -22.05
C ASP A 167 -5.82 5.78 -22.30
N GLY A 168 -6.57 5.50 -21.22
CA GLY A 168 -8.02 5.27 -21.26
C GLY A 168 -8.45 3.91 -21.83
N LYS A 169 -7.51 3.01 -22.14
CA LYS A 169 -7.77 1.66 -22.66
C LYS A 169 -7.44 0.59 -21.64
N LEU A 170 -8.31 -0.39 -21.49
CA LEU A 170 -8.07 -1.56 -20.66
C LEU A 170 -7.08 -2.50 -21.36
N VAL A 171 -6.05 -2.92 -20.60
CA VAL A 171 -5.00 -3.83 -21.07
C VAL A 171 -4.83 -4.99 -20.09
N PHE A 172 -4.65 -6.22 -20.60
CA PHE A 172 -4.41 -7.39 -19.77
C PHE A 172 -2.93 -7.52 -19.41
N ASN A 173 -2.65 -7.85 -18.16
CA ASN A 173 -1.32 -8.05 -17.61
C ASN A 173 -0.32 -6.97 -18.10
N PRO A 174 -0.52 -5.69 -17.77
CA PRO A 174 0.33 -4.60 -18.25
C PRO A 174 1.82 -4.89 -18.00
N ASP A 175 2.67 -4.60 -18.98
CA ASP A 175 4.12 -4.70 -18.84
C ASP A 175 4.70 -3.64 -17.89
N SER A 176 6.00 -3.67 -17.65
CA SER A 176 6.67 -2.78 -16.69
C SER A 176 6.48 -1.29 -17.02
N GLU A 177 6.53 -0.91 -18.29
CA GLU A 177 6.34 0.48 -18.70
C GLU A 177 4.86 0.90 -18.63
N GLN A 178 3.96 0.02 -19.03
CA GLN A 178 2.52 0.25 -18.94
C GLN A 178 2.06 0.42 -17.47
N ARG A 179 2.64 -0.36 -16.53
CA ARG A 179 2.31 -0.23 -15.10
C ARG A 179 2.66 1.13 -14.52
N LYS A 180 3.74 1.78 -14.98
CA LYS A 180 4.17 3.10 -14.50
C LYS A 180 3.15 4.21 -14.81
N VAL A 181 2.38 4.05 -15.87
CA VAL A 181 1.42 5.06 -16.35
C VAL A 181 -0.05 4.60 -16.24
N SER A 182 -0.27 3.41 -15.72
CA SER A 182 -1.62 2.85 -15.59
C SER A 182 -2.39 3.49 -14.45
N ASP A 183 -3.63 3.93 -14.71
CA ASP A 183 -4.56 4.41 -13.69
C ASP A 183 -5.26 3.28 -12.92
N LEU A 184 -5.03 2.03 -13.29
CA LEU A 184 -5.66 0.86 -12.69
C LEU A 184 -4.67 -0.30 -12.57
N ASP A 185 -4.66 -0.95 -11.42
CA ASP A 185 -4.07 -2.27 -11.19
C ASP A 185 -5.12 -3.13 -10.49
N VAL A 186 -5.93 -3.88 -11.26
CA VAL A 186 -6.92 -4.79 -10.70
C VAL A 186 -6.58 -6.24 -11.03
N THR A 187 -6.45 -7.06 -10.00
CA THR A 187 -6.33 -8.52 -10.11
C THR A 187 -7.72 -9.13 -9.95
N VAL A 188 -8.11 -9.94 -10.93
CA VAL A 188 -9.39 -10.65 -10.94
C VAL A 188 -9.17 -12.14 -11.07
N VAL A 189 -9.75 -12.89 -10.15
CA VAL A 189 -9.74 -14.36 -10.17
C VAL A 189 -11.17 -14.88 -10.33
N SER A 190 -11.36 -15.82 -11.23
CA SER A 190 -12.69 -16.32 -11.61
C SER A 190 -12.71 -17.84 -11.71
N THR A 191 -13.84 -18.43 -11.34
CA THR A 191 -14.26 -19.77 -11.77
C THR A 191 -14.91 -19.68 -13.16
N ARG A 192 -15.46 -20.78 -13.66
CA ARG A 192 -16.21 -20.76 -14.94
C ARG A 192 -17.40 -19.82 -14.95
N LYS A 193 -18.04 -19.63 -13.81
CA LYS A 193 -19.32 -18.91 -13.72
C LYS A 193 -19.26 -17.62 -12.93
N LYS A 194 -18.33 -17.51 -11.95
CA LYS A 194 -18.34 -16.48 -10.92
C LYS A 194 -16.94 -15.87 -10.72
N VAL A 195 -16.91 -14.65 -10.24
CA VAL A 195 -15.67 -14.01 -9.77
C VAL A 195 -15.48 -14.35 -8.30
N VAL A 196 -14.29 -14.87 -7.96
CA VAL A 196 -13.97 -15.34 -6.59
C VAL A 196 -13.01 -14.42 -5.86
N MET A 197 -12.34 -13.51 -6.54
CA MET A 197 -11.49 -12.51 -5.91
C MET A 197 -11.31 -11.29 -6.80
N ILE A 198 -11.39 -10.11 -6.17
CA ILE A 198 -11.04 -8.80 -6.75
C ILE A 198 -10.12 -8.10 -5.77
N GLU A 199 -8.97 -7.64 -6.24
CA GLU A 199 -8.09 -6.74 -5.52
C GLU A 199 -7.61 -5.64 -6.45
N ALA A 200 -7.88 -4.38 -6.11
CA ALA A 200 -7.55 -3.25 -6.96
C ALA A 200 -6.85 -2.11 -6.22
N GLY A 201 -5.91 -1.48 -6.92
CA GLY A 201 -5.46 -0.12 -6.69
C GLY A 201 -5.82 0.72 -7.92
N ALA A 202 -6.28 1.94 -7.73
CA ALA A 202 -6.76 2.76 -8.84
C ALA A 202 -6.57 4.26 -8.59
N ASN A 203 -6.35 5.01 -9.64
CA ASN A 203 -6.23 6.47 -9.61
C ASN A 203 -7.60 7.12 -9.88
N GLU A 204 -8.48 7.02 -8.88
CA GLU A 204 -9.86 7.55 -8.95
C GLU A 204 -10.66 7.05 -10.17
N VAL A 205 -10.60 5.74 -10.42
CA VAL A 205 -11.28 5.11 -11.57
C VAL A 205 -12.80 5.05 -11.32
N PRO A 206 -13.64 5.49 -12.28
CA PRO A 206 -15.09 5.39 -12.16
C PRO A 206 -15.61 3.96 -12.06
N ASN A 207 -16.77 3.78 -11.39
CA ASN A 207 -17.37 2.46 -11.17
C ASN A 207 -17.63 1.67 -12.44
N ASP A 208 -18.10 2.32 -13.50
CA ASP A 208 -18.40 1.69 -14.80
C ASP A 208 -17.13 1.14 -15.46
N LYS A 209 -16.02 1.88 -15.40
CA LYS A 209 -14.72 1.41 -15.91
C LYS A 209 -14.14 0.27 -15.07
N MET A 210 -14.27 0.33 -13.76
CA MET A 210 -13.89 -0.77 -12.87
C MET A 210 -14.70 -2.03 -13.17
N PHE A 211 -16.02 -1.89 -13.34
CA PHE A 211 -16.90 -3.01 -13.70
C PHE A 211 -16.55 -3.60 -15.08
N GLU A 212 -16.28 -2.75 -16.08
CA GLU A 212 -15.83 -3.18 -17.42
C GLU A 212 -14.54 -4.01 -17.32
N ALA A 213 -13.56 -3.54 -16.52
CA ALA A 213 -12.30 -4.25 -16.32
C ALA A 213 -12.51 -5.64 -15.70
N ILE A 214 -13.35 -5.73 -14.66
CA ILE A 214 -13.67 -6.99 -13.99
C ILE A 214 -14.36 -7.98 -14.95
N LYS A 215 -15.32 -7.49 -15.75
CA LYS A 215 -16.04 -8.30 -16.72
C LYS A 215 -15.10 -8.84 -17.81
N MET A 216 -14.28 -7.99 -18.38
CA MET A 216 -13.28 -8.41 -19.40
C MET A 216 -12.30 -9.44 -18.84
N ALA A 217 -11.85 -9.25 -17.61
CA ALA A 217 -10.98 -10.21 -16.94
C ALA A 217 -11.65 -11.57 -16.72
N HIS A 218 -12.91 -11.58 -16.30
CA HIS A 218 -13.66 -12.81 -16.13
C HIS A 218 -13.80 -13.58 -17.45
N GLU A 219 -14.07 -12.90 -18.56
CA GLU A 219 -14.16 -13.49 -19.88
C GLU A 219 -12.81 -14.06 -20.35
N GLU A 220 -11.71 -13.36 -20.16
CA GLU A 220 -10.36 -13.81 -20.54
C GLU A 220 -9.87 -14.98 -19.69
N ASN A 221 -10.20 -15.00 -18.39
CA ASN A 221 -9.89 -16.09 -17.46
C ASN A 221 -10.42 -17.44 -17.92
N GLN A 222 -11.48 -17.49 -18.75
CA GLN A 222 -12.03 -18.73 -19.26
C GLN A 222 -11.04 -19.50 -20.13
N LYS A 223 -10.12 -18.80 -20.82
CA LYS A 223 -9.06 -19.46 -21.63
C LYS A 223 -8.04 -20.17 -20.73
N ILE A 224 -7.67 -19.56 -19.62
CA ILE A 224 -6.77 -20.18 -18.62
C ILE A 224 -7.42 -21.41 -17.99
N ILE A 225 -8.71 -21.29 -17.62
CA ILE A 225 -9.49 -22.40 -17.07
C ILE A 225 -9.55 -23.57 -18.06
N ALA A 226 -9.79 -23.31 -19.35
CA ALA A 226 -9.82 -24.34 -20.38
C ALA A 226 -8.48 -25.09 -20.51
N LEU A 227 -7.34 -24.40 -20.42
CA LEU A 227 -6.02 -25.01 -20.40
C LEU A 227 -5.83 -25.92 -19.18
N ILE A 228 -6.26 -25.48 -17.99
CA ILE A 228 -6.17 -26.30 -16.76
C ILE A 228 -7.12 -27.51 -16.85
N ASP A 229 -8.31 -27.36 -17.45
CA ASP A 229 -9.23 -28.49 -17.67
C ASP A 229 -8.62 -29.56 -18.58
N GLN A 230 -7.91 -29.14 -19.63
CA GLN A 230 -7.14 -30.07 -20.45
C GLN A 230 -6.11 -30.82 -19.60
N MET A 231 -5.34 -30.10 -18.75
CA MET A 231 -4.39 -30.75 -17.84
C MET A 231 -5.05 -31.76 -16.93
N VAL A 232 -6.19 -31.41 -16.33
CA VAL A 232 -6.95 -32.31 -15.43
C VAL A 232 -7.38 -33.58 -16.17
N SER A 233 -7.83 -33.45 -17.42
CA SER A 233 -8.24 -34.61 -18.24
C SER A 233 -7.11 -35.57 -18.58
N GLU A 234 -5.88 -35.08 -18.71
CA GLU A 234 -4.73 -35.85 -19.14
C GLU A 234 -3.87 -36.39 -17.97
N VAL A 235 -3.70 -35.58 -16.90
CA VAL A 235 -2.76 -35.86 -15.78
C VAL A 235 -3.39 -35.72 -14.40
N GLY A 236 -4.68 -35.40 -14.31
CA GLY A 236 -5.41 -35.23 -13.05
C GLY A 236 -5.50 -36.55 -12.26
N LYS A 237 -5.35 -36.44 -10.93
CA LYS A 237 -5.51 -37.56 -10.01
C LYS A 237 -6.93 -37.61 -9.45
N PRO A 238 -7.49 -38.81 -9.16
CA PRO A 238 -8.72 -38.94 -8.39
C PRO A 238 -8.56 -38.27 -7.02
N LYS A 239 -9.59 -37.55 -6.58
CA LYS A 239 -9.61 -36.90 -5.27
C LYS A 239 -9.70 -37.95 -4.17
N PHE A 240 -8.90 -37.79 -3.08
CA PHE A 240 -8.93 -38.72 -1.96
C PHE A 240 -10.15 -38.49 -1.07
N GLU A 241 -10.62 -39.55 -0.46
CA GLU A 241 -11.66 -39.51 0.57
C GLU A 241 -11.06 -38.99 1.89
N TYR A 242 -11.80 -38.14 2.60
CA TYR A 242 -11.37 -37.55 3.88
C TYR A 242 -12.44 -37.78 4.96
N PRO A 243 -12.07 -37.77 6.25
CA PRO A 243 -13.04 -37.83 7.34
C PRO A 243 -13.92 -36.58 7.33
N HIS A 244 -15.23 -36.80 7.21
CA HIS A 244 -16.22 -35.74 7.36
C HIS A 244 -16.37 -35.38 8.83
N ALA A 245 -16.59 -34.09 9.14
CA ALA A 245 -16.81 -33.63 10.49
C ALA A 245 -18.13 -34.25 11.03
N ASP A 246 -18.07 -34.83 12.22
CA ASP A 246 -19.26 -35.26 12.91
C ASP A 246 -20.09 -34.05 13.31
N PHE A 247 -21.38 -34.08 12.95
CA PHE A 247 -22.34 -33.05 13.34
C PHE A 247 -23.61 -33.70 13.85
N ASN A 248 -23.97 -33.45 15.10
CA ASN A 248 -25.18 -33.99 15.69
C ASN A 248 -26.41 -33.16 15.26
N GLN A 249 -26.95 -33.47 14.08
CA GLN A 249 -28.09 -32.78 13.50
C GLN A 249 -29.33 -32.86 14.38
N GLU A 250 -29.57 -34.00 15.02
CA GLU A 250 -30.76 -34.21 15.89
C GLU A 250 -30.72 -33.27 17.10
N LEU A 251 -29.57 -33.19 17.79
CA LEU A 251 -29.41 -32.29 18.92
C LEU A 251 -29.51 -30.83 18.48
N PHE A 252 -28.87 -30.48 17.35
CA PHE A 252 -28.95 -29.13 16.79
C PHE A 252 -30.39 -28.69 16.50
N ASP A 253 -31.19 -29.55 15.87
CA ASP A 253 -32.58 -29.25 15.54
C ASP A 253 -33.42 -29.08 16.82
N LYS A 254 -33.24 -29.96 17.83
CA LYS A 254 -33.87 -29.81 19.15
C LYS A 254 -33.56 -28.47 19.83
N ILE A 255 -32.31 -28.00 19.71
CA ILE A 255 -31.87 -26.70 20.27
C ILE A 255 -32.54 -25.58 19.49
N VAL A 256 -32.47 -25.61 18.15
CA VAL A 256 -33.02 -24.56 17.28
C VAL A 256 -34.51 -24.41 17.51
N ASP A 257 -35.26 -25.49 17.48
CA ASP A 257 -36.73 -25.48 17.65
C ASP A 257 -37.14 -24.89 19.00
N LYS A 258 -36.37 -25.20 20.05
CA LYS A 258 -36.75 -24.78 21.39
C LYS A 258 -36.33 -23.34 21.71
N TYR A 259 -35.15 -22.90 21.22
CA TYR A 259 -34.53 -21.64 21.64
C TYR A 259 -34.55 -20.52 20.58
N MET A 260 -35.28 -20.71 19.46
CA MET A 260 -35.30 -19.74 18.37
C MET A 260 -35.67 -18.30 18.80
N ASP A 261 -36.74 -18.16 19.61
CA ASP A 261 -37.20 -16.84 20.04
C ASP A 261 -36.21 -16.19 21.02
N GLU A 262 -35.64 -17.00 21.93
CA GLU A 262 -34.60 -16.50 22.87
C GLU A 262 -33.32 -16.13 22.12
N ALA A 263 -32.93 -16.93 21.14
CA ALA A 263 -31.77 -16.66 20.29
C ALA A 263 -31.95 -15.38 19.47
N LYS A 264 -33.12 -15.16 18.89
CA LYS A 264 -33.45 -13.90 18.20
C LYS A 264 -33.38 -12.70 19.18
N ALA A 265 -33.95 -12.82 20.37
CA ALA A 265 -33.89 -11.76 21.39
C ALA A 265 -32.46 -11.50 21.90
N ALA A 266 -31.60 -12.52 21.93
CA ALA A 266 -30.19 -12.35 22.30
C ALA A 266 -29.39 -11.62 21.20
N MET A 267 -29.73 -11.87 19.94
CA MET A 267 -29.07 -11.27 18.77
C MET A 267 -29.51 -9.81 18.51
N ASP A 268 -30.74 -9.44 18.89
CA ASP A 268 -31.35 -8.14 18.60
C ASP A 268 -30.78 -7.04 19.51
N THR A 269 -29.60 -6.58 19.18
CA THR A 269 -28.91 -5.46 19.86
C THR A 269 -27.71 -4.96 19.02
N ASP A 270 -27.45 -3.67 19.08
CA ASP A 270 -26.28 -3.02 18.49
C ASP A 270 -25.01 -3.20 19.35
N ASP A 271 -25.17 -3.52 20.66
CA ASP A 271 -24.04 -3.71 21.57
C ASP A 271 -23.49 -5.14 21.54
N LYS A 272 -22.23 -5.27 21.09
CA LYS A 272 -21.51 -6.55 21.00
C LYS A 272 -21.45 -7.27 22.35
N ASN A 273 -21.13 -6.55 23.45
CA ASN A 273 -20.92 -7.15 24.76
C ASN A 273 -22.24 -7.68 25.33
N ILE A 274 -23.35 -6.94 25.13
CA ILE A 274 -24.69 -7.37 25.53
C ILE A 274 -25.10 -8.62 24.75
N ARG A 275 -24.84 -8.66 23.47
CA ARG A 275 -25.12 -9.82 22.61
C ARG A 275 -24.38 -11.06 23.08
N GLU A 276 -23.07 -10.94 23.29
CA GLU A 276 -22.22 -12.05 23.76
C GLU A 276 -22.66 -12.55 25.14
N ALA A 277 -22.98 -11.67 26.09
CA ALA A 277 -23.45 -12.04 27.40
C ALA A 277 -24.78 -12.82 27.38
N ARG A 278 -25.75 -12.35 26.56
CA ARG A 278 -27.05 -13.02 26.38
C ARG A 278 -26.89 -14.39 25.72
N TRP A 279 -26.01 -14.46 24.72
CA TRP A 279 -25.75 -15.71 24.00
C TRP A 279 -25.07 -16.75 24.88
N ASN A 280 -24.08 -16.38 25.67
CA ASN A 280 -23.40 -17.26 26.61
C ASN A 280 -24.36 -17.80 27.67
N ALA A 281 -25.24 -16.95 28.22
CA ALA A 281 -26.27 -17.38 29.17
C ALA A 281 -27.25 -18.42 28.55
N MET A 282 -27.49 -18.33 27.24
CA MET A 282 -28.32 -19.33 26.54
C MET A 282 -27.55 -20.65 26.31
N ILE A 283 -26.25 -20.60 26.00
CA ILE A 283 -25.39 -21.79 25.91
C ILE A 283 -25.35 -22.54 27.25
N GLU A 284 -25.24 -21.83 28.37
CA GLU A 284 -25.30 -22.46 29.71
C GLU A 284 -26.61 -23.24 29.93
N LYS A 285 -27.76 -22.69 29.49
CA LYS A 285 -29.03 -23.39 29.53
C LYS A 285 -29.08 -24.64 28.65
N TRP A 286 -28.44 -24.63 27.48
CA TRP A 286 -28.32 -25.81 26.62
C TRP A 286 -27.52 -26.89 27.35
N HIS A 287 -26.42 -26.51 27.95
CA HIS A 287 -25.51 -27.37 28.70
C HIS A 287 -26.24 -28.05 29.87
N GLU A 288 -26.88 -27.27 30.73
CA GLU A 288 -27.67 -27.79 31.86
C GLU A 288 -28.76 -28.80 31.43
N LYS A 289 -29.35 -28.58 30.25
CA LYS A 289 -30.49 -29.37 29.83
C LYS A 289 -30.13 -30.65 29.06
N TYR A 290 -29.07 -30.58 28.23
CA TYR A 290 -28.78 -31.62 27.26
C TYR A 290 -27.53 -32.43 27.57
N LEU A 291 -26.66 -32.00 28.49
CA LEU A 291 -25.38 -32.66 28.77
C LEU A 291 -25.56 -34.12 29.27
N GLU A 292 -26.61 -34.41 30.05
CA GLU A 292 -26.89 -35.78 30.52
C GLU A 292 -27.28 -36.73 29.37
N GLU A 293 -28.06 -36.24 28.39
CA GLU A 293 -28.51 -37.00 27.23
C GLU A 293 -27.43 -37.10 26.15
N TYR A 294 -26.58 -36.01 26.00
CA TYR A 294 -25.52 -35.90 25.02
C TYR A 294 -24.19 -35.51 25.71
N PRO A 295 -23.46 -36.47 26.29
CA PRO A 295 -22.21 -36.18 27.02
C PRO A 295 -21.10 -35.53 26.15
N ASP A 296 -21.15 -35.74 24.84
CA ASP A 296 -20.17 -35.18 23.87
C ASP A 296 -20.57 -33.79 23.35
N MET A 297 -21.60 -33.15 23.94
CA MET A 297 -22.18 -31.90 23.46
C MET A 297 -21.13 -30.79 23.36
N ASP A 298 -20.14 -30.76 24.26
CA ASP A 298 -19.10 -29.72 24.31
C ASP A 298 -18.31 -29.59 23.00
N GLN A 299 -18.11 -30.71 22.31
CA GLN A 299 -17.37 -30.70 21.03
C GLN A 299 -18.15 -30.05 19.87
N TYR A 300 -19.48 -29.87 20.01
CA TYR A 300 -20.35 -29.30 18.99
C TYR A 300 -20.75 -27.85 19.28
N LEU A 301 -20.51 -27.29 20.48
CA LEU A 301 -21.06 -26.00 20.92
C LEU A 301 -20.64 -24.84 20.01
N GLU A 302 -19.38 -24.78 19.58
CA GLU A 302 -18.91 -23.71 18.68
C GLU A 302 -19.60 -23.79 17.34
N GLU A 303 -19.71 -24.99 16.74
CA GLU A 303 -20.36 -25.19 15.46
C GLU A 303 -21.89 -24.96 15.54
N PHE A 304 -22.54 -25.39 16.64
CA PHE A 304 -23.94 -25.09 16.90
C PHE A 304 -24.18 -23.58 17.01
N THR A 305 -23.36 -22.90 17.78
CA THR A 305 -23.41 -21.44 17.93
C THR A 305 -23.29 -20.76 16.54
N TYR A 306 -22.26 -21.14 15.79
CA TYR A 306 -22.03 -20.57 14.45
C TYR A 306 -23.22 -20.81 13.52
N LYS A 307 -23.70 -22.06 13.39
CA LYS A 307 -24.81 -22.41 12.49
C LYS A 307 -26.13 -21.77 12.92
N PHE A 308 -26.38 -21.68 14.24
CA PHE A 308 -27.60 -21.07 14.73
C PHE A 308 -27.63 -19.56 14.51
N GLN A 309 -26.55 -18.87 14.87
CA GLN A 309 -26.42 -17.44 14.57
C GLN A 309 -26.50 -17.16 13.08
N LYS A 310 -25.83 -17.97 12.24
CA LYS A 310 -25.91 -17.86 10.78
C LYS A 310 -27.34 -18.00 10.27
N LYS A 311 -28.10 -18.94 10.79
CA LYS A 311 -29.53 -19.17 10.41
C LYS A 311 -30.36 -17.91 10.72
N ILE A 312 -30.19 -17.30 11.88
CA ILE A 312 -30.92 -16.09 12.28
C ILE A 312 -30.50 -14.90 11.41
N VAL A 313 -29.20 -14.66 11.29
CA VAL A 313 -28.66 -13.52 10.51
C VAL A 313 -29.07 -13.63 9.04
N LYS A 314 -28.98 -14.83 8.45
CA LYS A 314 -29.42 -15.08 7.06
C LYS A 314 -30.91 -14.75 6.89
N ALA A 315 -31.76 -15.27 7.75
CA ALA A 315 -33.21 -15.03 7.67
C ALA A 315 -33.54 -13.54 7.81
N TRP A 316 -32.96 -12.86 8.78
CA TRP A 316 -33.20 -11.42 9.00
C TRP A 316 -32.73 -10.55 7.82
N LEU A 317 -31.53 -10.78 7.31
CA LEU A 317 -31.01 -10.02 6.18
C LEU A 317 -31.83 -10.23 4.90
N LEU A 318 -32.35 -11.44 4.65
CA LEU A 318 -33.26 -11.71 3.53
C LEU A 318 -34.62 -11.01 3.72
N GLU A 319 -35.11 -10.87 4.95
CA GLU A 319 -36.31 -10.12 5.31
C GLU A 319 -36.09 -8.58 5.32
N GLY A 320 -34.84 -8.13 5.11
CA GLY A 320 -34.45 -6.72 5.15
C GLY A 320 -34.28 -6.15 6.56
N HIS A 321 -34.16 -7.00 7.57
CA HIS A 321 -33.89 -6.67 8.96
C HIS A 321 -32.41 -6.90 9.29
N ARG A 322 -31.79 -5.95 10.02
CA ARG A 322 -30.40 -6.08 10.49
C ARG A 322 -30.36 -6.28 12.00
N VAL A 323 -29.29 -6.90 12.48
CA VAL A 323 -29.11 -7.25 13.91
C VAL A 323 -29.13 -6.02 14.85
N ASP A 324 -28.92 -4.84 14.34
CA ASP A 324 -28.96 -3.55 15.07
C ASP A 324 -30.15 -2.65 14.64
N GLY A 325 -31.10 -3.21 13.88
CA GLY A 325 -32.31 -2.52 13.45
C GLY A 325 -32.14 -1.57 12.28
N ARG A 326 -30.93 -1.40 11.72
CA ARG A 326 -30.69 -0.53 10.56
C ARG A 326 -31.35 -1.06 9.29
N ALA A 327 -31.65 -0.14 8.36
CA ALA A 327 -31.96 -0.49 6.98
C ALA A 327 -30.69 -1.00 6.24
N LYS A 328 -30.87 -1.72 5.13
CA LYS A 328 -29.75 -2.33 4.37
C LYS A 328 -28.70 -1.32 3.88
N ASN A 329 -29.09 -0.10 3.57
CA ASN A 329 -28.22 0.97 3.09
C ASN A 329 -27.88 2.02 4.18
N GLU A 330 -28.17 1.74 5.43
CA GLU A 330 -27.92 2.64 6.53
C GLU A 330 -26.57 2.41 7.17
N ILE A 331 -25.81 3.49 7.36
CA ILE A 331 -24.49 3.48 7.99
C ILE A 331 -24.68 3.65 9.52
N ARG A 332 -23.87 2.96 10.33
CA ARG A 332 -23.83 3.15 11.78
C ARG A 332 -23.52 4.61 12.15
N PRO A 333 -23.92 5.09 13.34
CA PRO A 333 -23.60 6.45 13.79
C PRO A 333 -22.11 6.75 13.65
N LEU A 334 -21.80 7.91 13.05
CA LEU A 334 -20.45 8.33 12.70
C LEU A 334 -19.97 9.48 13.60
N ALA A 335 -18.66 9.49 13.91
CA ALA A 335 -17.96 10.65 14.46
C ALA A 335 -16.57 10.77 13.87
N ALA A 336 -16.09 12.00 13.70
CA ALA A 336 -14.74 12.30 13.22
C ALA A 336 -14.15 13.46 14.02
N GLU A 337 -12.91 13.30 14.47
CA GLU A 337 -12.15 14.28 15.23
C GLU A 337 -10.74 14.42 14.64
N VAL A 338 -10.19 15.62 14.64
CA VAL A 338 -8.81 15.91 14.20
C VAL A 338 -8.04 16.65 15.28
N GLY A 339 -6.70 16.54 15.26
CA GLY A 339 -5.85 17.18 16.26
C GLY A 339 -5.98 16.58 17.66
N VAL A 340 -6.34 15.31 17.76
CA VAL A 340 -6.58 14.59 19.02
C VAL A 340 -5.32 14.51 19.90
N LEU A 341 -4.15 14.35 19.26
CA LEU A 341 -2.87 14.19 19.95
C LEU A 341 -2.00 15.44 19.76
N PRO A 342 -1.69 16.18 20.84
CA PRO A 342 -1.09 17.52 20.73
C PRO A 342 0.38 17.58 20.28
N ARG A 343 1.11 16.46 20.35
CA ARG A 343 2.55 16.38 20.01
C ARG A 343 2.83 15.75 18.66
N THR A 344 1.84 15.11 18.03
CA THR A 344 1.97 14.48 16.72
C THR A 344 1.95 15.51 15.60
N HIS A 345 2.31 15.09 14.39
CA HIS A 345 2.29 16.00 13.25
C HIS A 345 0.88 16.17 12.68
N GLY A 346 0.04 15.13 12.80
CA GLY A 346 -1.39 15.15 12.54
C GLY A 346 -2.02 13.91 13.13
N SER A 347 -3.29 14.00 13.54
CA SER A 347 -4.05 12.88 14.07
C SER A 347 -5.53 12.98 13.73
N GLY A 348 -6.14 11.84 13.40
CA GLY A 348 -7.54 11.71 13.10
C GLY A 348 -8.15 10.53 13.82
N LEU A 349 -9.23 10.75 14.55
CA LEU A 349 -10.04 9.73 15.19
C LEU A 349 -11.32 9.55 14.39
N PHE A 350 -11.56 8.35 13.89
CA PHE A 350 -12.77 8.00 13.19
C PHE A 350 -13.54 6.93 13.95
N THR A 351 -14.81 7.19 14.21
CA THR A 351 -15.71 6.29 14.94
C THR A 351 -16.92 5.94 14.07
N ARG A 352 -17.28 4.67 14.06
CA ARG A 352 -18.44 4.12 13.35
C ARG A 352 -19.12 3.08 14.23
N GLY A 353 -20.22 3.44 14.89
CA GLY A 353 -20.82 2.66 15.97
C GLY A 353 -19.76 2.32 17.03
N GLN A 354 -19.58 1.05 17.37
CA GLN A 354 -18.55 0.58 18.31
C GLN A 354 -17.15 0.41 17.67
N THR A 355 -16.98 0.65 16.37
CA THR A 355 -15.65 0.60 15.73
C THR A 355 -14.97 1.96 15.81
N GLN A 356 -13.75 2.01 16.34
CA GLN A 356 -12.99 3.24 16.54
C GLN A 356 -11.52 3.05 16.12
N VAL A 357 -11.02 3.97 15.28
CA VAL A 357 -9.64 3.95 14.78
C VAL A 357 -9.01 5.33 14.95
N LEU A 358 -7.88 5.38 15.63
CA LEU A 358 -7.03 6.57 15.75
C LEU A 358 -5.86 6.43 14.77
N SER A 359 -5.81 7.32 13.79
CA SER A 359 -4.69 7.38 12.84
C SER A 359 -3.78 8.56 13.16
N VAL A 360 -2.47 8.33 13.09
CA VAL A 360 -1.44 9.32 13.44
C VAL A 360 -0.46 9.47 12.28
N CYS A 361 -0.33 10.70 11.79
CA CYS A 361 0.61 11.05 10.72
C CYS A 361 1.91 11.59 11.30
N THR A 362 3.03 11.11 10.76
CA THR A 362 4.39 11.61 11.02
C THR A 362 5.05 11.97 9.71
N LEU A 363 5.66 13.13 9.66
CA LEU A 363 6.41 13.67 8.52
C LEU A 363 7.89 13.71 8.88
N ASP A 364 8.75 13.32 7.95
CA ASP A 364 10.22 13.44 8.10
C ASP A 364 10.84 13.70 6.73
N THR A 365 12.17 13.84 6.69
CA THR A 365 12.94 14.01 5.45
C THR A 365 12.87 12.77 4.57
N LEU A 366 13.17 12.90 3.29
CA LEU A 366 13.18 11.78 2.32
C LEU A 366 14.18 10.68 2.69
N SER A 367 15.21 10.97 3.47
CA SER A 367 16.14 9.96 4.01
C SER A 367 15.47 8.95 4.96
N ALA A 368 14.25 9.26 5.45
CA ALA A 368 13.43 8.35 6.25
C ALA A 368 12.56 7.40 5.40
N ASN A 369 12.63 7.46 4.07
CA ASN A 369 11.96 6.51 3.19
C ASN A 369 12.35 5.06 3.55
N GLN A 370 11.37 4.17 3.52
CA GLN A 370 11.65 2.76 3.72
C GLN A 370 12.45 2.20 2.54
N LYS A 371 13.63 1.64 2.81
CA LYS A 371 14.41 0.93 1.80
C LYS A 371 13.85 -0.47 1.59
N LEU A 372 13.71 -0.87 0.32
CA LEU A 372 13.17 -2.17 -0.07
C LEU A 372 14.28 -3.04 -0.67
N ASP A 373 14.42 -4.27 -0.14
CA ASP A 373 15.32 -5.29 -0.69
C ASP A 373 14.49 -6.49 -1.14
N THR A 374 13.83 -6.32 -2.29
CA THR A 374 12.83 -7.24 -2.83
C THR A 374 13.17 -7.64 -4.27
N ILE A 375 12.39 -8.54 -4.85
CA ILE A 375 12.49 -8.93 -6.27
C ILE A 375 11.82 -7.91 -7.22
N TRP A 376 11.19 -6.88 -6.67
CA TRP A 376 10.46 -5.85 -7.41
C TRP A 376 11.39 -4.69 -7.79
N GLU A 377 10.92 -3.84 -8.71
CA GLU A 377 11.68 -2.71 -9.23
C GLU A 377 11.78 -1.54 -8.24
N GLU A 378 10.80 -1.41 -7.33
CA GLU A 378 10.79 -0.35 -6.34
C GLU A 378 11.88 -0.58 -5.28
N GLU A 379 12.75 0.41 -5.11
CA GLU A 379 13.84 0.38 -4.12
C GLU A 379 13.50 1.14 -2.84
N GLU A 380 12.51 2.02 -2.89
CA GLU A 380 12.09 2.89 -1.78
C GLU A 380 10.58 3.04 -1.72
N LYS A 381 10.09 3.25 -0.50
CA LYS A 381 8.70 3.54 -0.21
C LYS A 381 8.62 4.84 0.60
N ARG A 382 8.08 5.90 -0.01
CA ARG A 382 7.94 7.22 0.60
C ARG A 382 6.74 7.30 1.55
N TYR A 383 5.63 6.70 1.20
CA TYR A 383 4.44 6.60 2.02
C TYR A 383 4.36 5.22 2.67
N MET A 384 4.28 5.19 3.98
CA MET A 384 4.19 3.99 4.79
C MET A 384 2.90 4.02 5.60
N HIS A 385 2.07 3.00 5.48
CA HIS A 385 0.87 2.86 6.28
C HIS A 385 0.94 1.60 7.15
N HIS A 386 0.93 1.79 8.47
CA HIS A 386 0.94 0.70 9.45
C HIS A 386 -0.40 0.61 10.17
N TYR A 387 -0.82 -0.60 10.49
CA TYR A 387 -2.10 -0.89 11.12
C TYR A 387 -1.88 -1.83 12.30
N ASN A 388 -2.38 -1.46 13.47
CA ASN A 388 -2.27 -2.22 14.69
C ASN A 388 -3.65 -2.62 15.20
N PHE A 389 -3.80 -3.91 15.58
CA PHE A 389 -5.04 -4.49 16.08
C PHE A 389 -4.78 -5.19 17.43
N PRO A 390 -4.68 -4.45 18.55
CA PRO A 390 -4.40 -5.02 19.86
C PRO A 390 -5.60 -5.79 20.43
N GLY A 391 -5.34 -6.76 21.31
CA GLY A 391 -6.40 -7.61 21.89
C GLY A 391 -7.51 -6.82 22.59
N TYR A 392 -7.17 -5.71 23.25
CA TYR A 392 -8.18 -4.88 23.93
C TYR A 392 -9.24 -4.29 22.99
N SER A 393 -8.93 -4.15 21.69
CA SER A 393 -9.89 -3.63 20.71
C SER A 393 -11.11 -4.53 20.50
N VAL A 394 -11.00 -5.80 20.87
CA VAL A 394 -12.08 -6.81 20.84
C VAL A 394 -12.37 -7.39 22.24
N GLY A 395 -11.82 -6.80 23.31
CA GLY A 395 -12.02 -7.27 24.67
C GLY A 395 -11.19 -8.49 25.07
N GLU A 396 -10.16 -8.86 24.29
CA GLU A 396 -9.34 -10.03 24.54
C GLU A 396 -8.08 -9.70 25.34
N ALA A 397 -7.78 -10.49 26.38
CA ALA A 397 -6.54 -10.41 27.16
C ALA A 397 -5.40 -11.13 26.41
N LYS A 398 -4.80 -10.45 25.45
CA LYS A 398 -3.67 -10.96 24.64
C LYS A 398 -2.42 -10.11 24.84
N PRO A 399 -1.21 -10.73 24.94
CA PRO A 399 0.04 -9.97 24.97
C PRO A 399 0.28 -9.29 23.62
N ALA A 400 0.99 -8.15 23.65
CA ALA A 400 1.44 -7.48 22.43
C ALA A 400 2.38 -8.40 21.61
N ARG A 401 2.13 -8.51 20.33
CA ARG A 401 2.93 -9.28 19.37
C ARG A 401 3.22 -8.43 18.13
N SER A 402 4.18 -8.88 17.33
CA SER A 402 4.40 -8.30 16.00
C SER A 402 3.12 -8.45 15.15
N PRO A 403 2.84 -7.50 14.23
CA PRO A 403 1.69 -7.57 13.34
C PRO A 403 1.66 -8.90 12.58
N GLY A 404 0.49 -9.53 12.53
CA GLY A 404 0.26 -10.75 11.76
C GLY A 404 -0.10 -10.43 10.29
N ARG A 405 -0.34 -11.50 9.52
CA ARG A 405 -0.69 -11.36 8.08
C ARG A 405 -1.97 -10.53 7.85
N ARG A 406 -2.92 -10.54 8.81
CA ARG A 406 -4.17 -9.78 8.72
C ARG A 406 -3.92 -8.28 8.87
N GLU A 407 -3.15 -7.89 9.88
CA GLU A 407 -2.78 -6.49 10.14
C GLU A 407 -1.99 -5.90 8.97
N ILE A 408 -1.03 -6.65 8.42
CA ILE A 408 -0.28 -6.25 7.22
C ILE A 408 -1.23 -6.03 6.03
N GLY A 409 -2.18 -6.94 5.82
CA GLY A 409 -3.18 -6.82 4.75
C GLY A 409 -4.10 -5.61 4.90
N HIS A 410 -4.54 -5.29 6.12
CA HIS A 410 -5.39 -4.13 6.40
C HIS A 410 -4.61 -2.82 6.22
N GLY A 411 -3.35 -2.77 6.67
CA GLY A 411 -2.46 -1.63 6.44
C GLY A 411 -2.25 -1.37 4.95
N ALA A 412 -1.94 -2.40 4.18
CA ALA A 412 -1.73 -2.31 2.74
C ALA A 412 -2.99 -1.86 1.96
N LEU A 413 -4.19 -2.25 2.40
CA LEU A 413 -5.43 -1.75 1.80
C LEU A 413 -5.58 -0.24 2.01
N ALA A 414 -5.36 0.25 3.23
CA ALA A 414 -5.44 1.67 3.52
C ALA A 414 -4.33 2.46 2.81
N GLU A 415 -3.11 1.91 2.72
CA GLU A 415 -2.03 2.49 1.94
C GLU A 415 -2.42 2.65 0.47
N ARG A 416 -2.87 1.58 -0.16
CA ARG A 416 -3.30 1.56 -1.56
C ARG A 416 -4.44 2.55 -1.82
N ALA A 417 -5.37 2.71 -0.87
CA ALA A 417 -6.48 3.65 -0.99
C ALA A 417 -6.03 5.12 -0.99
N LEU A 418 -4.92 5.44 -0.31
CA LEU A 418 -4.47 6.82 -0.10
C LEU A 418 -3.35 7.26 -1.05
N VAL A 419 -2.50 6.34 -1.52
CA VAL A 419 -1.40 6.65 -2.46
C VAL A 419 -1.86 7.51 -3.65
N PRO A 420 -3.00 7.23 -4.32
CA PRO A 420 -3.44 8.01 -5.48
C PRO A 420 -3.78 9.48 -5.20
N VAL A 421 -3.99 9.86 -3.95
CA VAL A 421 -4.34 11.23 -3.58
C VAL A 421 -3.19 11.99 -2.93
N LEU A 422 -2.05 11.36 -2.72
CA LEU A 422 -0.88 12.03 -2.14
C LEU A 422 -0.24 13.00 -3.13
N PRO A 423 0.33 14.11 -2.64
CA PRO A 423 1.10 15.04 -3.47
C PRO A 423 2.40 14.41 -3.98
N SER A 424 2.93 14.92 -5.08
CA SER A 424 4.25 14.53 -5.58
C SER A 424 5.37 14.90 -4.61
N VAL A 425 6.60 14.41 -4.85
CA VAL A 425 7.78 14.77 -4.03
C VAL A 425 8.12 16.24 -4.21
N GLU A 426 7.93 16.76 -5.41
CA GLU A 426 8.20 18.15 -5.76
C GLU A 426 7.25 19.11 -5.04
N GLU A 427 5.98 18.72 -4.90
CA GLU A 427 4.97 19.52 -4.20
C GLU A 427 5.09 19.43 -2.68
N PHE A 428 5.45 18.25 -2.16
CA PHE A 428 5.50 17.98 -0.73
C PHE A 428 6.67 17.02 -0.40
N PRO A 429 7.91 17.53 -0.20
CA PRO A 429 9.13 16.74 -0.11
C PRO A 429 9.34 16.06 1.25
N TYR A 430 8.34 15.33 1.74
CA TYR A 430 8.41 14.58 3.00
C TYR A 430 8.27 13.09 2.76
N ALA A 431 8.98 12.29 3.55
CA ALA A 431 8.58 10.94 3.86
C ALA A 431 7.35 11.00 4.78
N ILE A 432 6.33 10.21 4.49
CA ILE A 432 5.05 10.24 5.19
C ILE A 432 4.80 8.86 5.81
N ARG A 433 4.61 8.82 7.13
CA ARG A 433 4.20 7.60 7.83
C ARG A 433 2.88 7.82 8.54
N VAL A 434 1.89 6.96 8.26
CA VAL A 434 0.64 6.91 9.00
C VAL A 434 0.56 5.61 9.76
N VAL A 435 0.14 5.69 11.02
CA VAL A 435 -0.13 4.52 11.87
C VAL A 435 -1.58 4.57 12.30
N SER A 436 -2.34 3.53 12.01
CA SER A 436 -3.73 3.37 12.45
C SER A 436 -3.78 2.41 13.64
N GLU A 437 -4.19 2.92 14.79
CA GLU A 437 -4.42 2.16 16.02
C GLU A 437 -5.90 1.84 16.15
N VAL A 438 -6.27 0.57 16.12
CA VAL A 438 -7.66 0.16 16.37
C VAL A 438 -7.92 0.18 17.87
N LEU A 439 -8.75 1.12 18.31
CA LEU A 439 -9.10 1.28 19.72
C LEU A 439 -10.28 0.39 20.13
N SER A 440 -11.24 0.19 19.20
CA SER A 440 -12.39 -0.69 19.37
C SER A 440 -12.82 -1.25 18.02
N SER A 441 -13.32 -2.49 17.99
CA SER A 441 -13.73 -3.18 16.77
C SER A 441 -15.04 -3.92 16.90
N ASN A 442 -16.00 -3.53 16.07
CA ASN A 442 -17.21 -4.28 15.77
C ASN A 442 -17.43 -4.34 14.23
N GLY A 443 -16.42 -4.83 13.51
CA GLY A 443 -16.41 -4.96 12.05
C GLY A 443 -15.97 -3.69 11.29
N SER A 444 -15.49 -3.88 10.04
CA SER A 444 -15.08 -2.84 9.09
C SER A 444 -13.95 -1.90 9.57
N THR A 445 -13.01 -2.41 10.37
CA THR A 445 -11.91 -1.61 10.95
C THR A 445 -10.92 -1.09 9.91
N SER A 446 -10.62 -1.86 8.86
CA SER A 446 -9.74 -1.41 7.77
C SER A 446 -10.34 -0.20 7.03
N GLN A 447 -11.66 -0.15 6.89
CA GLN A 447 -12.35 1.00 6.29
C GLN A 447 -12.33 2.22 7.23
N GLY A 448 -12.44 1.99 8.53
CA GLY A 448 -12.22 3.03 9.54
C GLY A 448 -10.80 3.60 9.49
N SER A 449 -9.78 2.75 9.21
CA SER A 449 -8.40 3.23 9.08
C SER A 449 -8.18 4.11 7.83
N ILE A 450 -8.87 3.85 6.71
CA ILE A 450 -8.85 4.73 5.53
C ILE A 450 -9.38 6.11 5.89
N CYS A 451 -10.56 6.18 6.54
CA CYS A 451 -11.17 7.45 6.95
C CYS A 451 -10.29 8.20 7.97
N GLY A 452 -9.83 7.51 9.03
CA GLY A 452 -8.98 8.09 10.06
C GLY A 452 -7.64 8.60 9.51
N SER A 453 -7.06 7.87 8.54
CA SER A 453 -5.81 8.26 7.90
C SER A 453 -5.96 9.47 6.97
N THR A 454 -7.07 9.57 6.24
CA THR A 454 -7.43 10.79 5.49
C THR A 454 -7.47 12.01 6.42
N LEU A 455 -8.17 11.88 7.56
CA LEU A 455 -8.26 12.96 8.56
C LEU A 455 -6.87 13.32 9.11
N ALA A 456 -6.05 12.32 9.45
CA ALA A 456 -4.69 12.53 9.97
C ALA A 456 -3.75 13.21 8.96
N LEU A 457 -3.82 12.85 7.68
CA LEU A 457 -3.06 13.48 6.60
C LEU A 457 -3.47 14.95 6.42
N MET A 458 -4.77 15.23 6.40
CA MET A 458 -5.29 16.60 6.28
C MET A 458 -4.93 17.44 7.51
N ASP A 459 -4.99 16.88 8.72
CA ASP A 459 -4.57 17.54 9.97
C ASP A 459 -3.07 17.81 10.01
N ALA A 460 -2.26 16.94 9.39
CA ALA A 460 -0.81 17.13 9.28
C ALA A 460 -0.40 18.21 8.26
N GLY A 461 -1.34 18.72 7.46
CA GLY A 461 -1.07 19.66 6.38
C GLY A 461 -0.52 19.02 5.11
N VAL A 462 -0.72 17.71 4.92
CA VAL A 462 -0.41 17.04 3.64
C VAL A 462 -1.45 17.46 2.61
N PRO A 463 -1.05 18.11 1.50
CA PRO A 463 -1.98 18.63 0.50
C PRO A 463 -2.48 17.51 -0.42
N ILE A 464 -3.27 16.57 0.17
CA ILE A 464 -3.91 15.52 -0.63
C ILE A 464 -4.89 16.12 -1.64
N LYS A 465 -4.95 15.56 -2.85
CA LYS A 465 -5.79 16.12 -3.93
C LYS A 465 -7.29 15.97 -3.67
N ALA A 466 -7.70 14.99 -2.86
CA ALA A 466 -9.08 14.78 -2.44
C ALA A 466 -9.14 13.87 -1.21
N PRO A 467 -10.13 14.03 -0.32
CA PRO A 467 -10.35 13.12 0.79
C PRO A 467 -10.87 11.77 0.31
N VAL A 468 -10.43 10.71 0.98
CA VAL A 468 -10.79 9.31 0.70
C VAL A 468 -11.60 8.76 1.86
N ALA A 469 -12.73 8.14 1.58
CA ALA A 469 -13.50 7.37 2.55
C ALA A 469 -13.49 5.89 2.20
N GLY A 470 -13.60 5.04 3.23
CA GLY A 470 -13.68 3.59 3.09
C GLY A 470 -15.01 3.05 3.62
N ILE A 471 -15.60 2.12 2.91
CA ILE A 471 -16.83 1.42 3.30
C ILE A 471 -16.79 -0.05 2.88
N SER A 472 -17.53 -0.90 3.59
CA SER A 472 -17.72 -2.31 3.24
C SER A 472 -19.16 -2.59 2.83
N CYS A 473 -19.33 -3.53 1.91
CA CYS A 473 -20.59 -4.10 1.47
C CYS A 473 -20.63 -5.58 1.77
N GLY A 474 -21.68 -6.05 2.44
CA GLY A 474 -21.98 -7.45 2.72
C GLY A 474 -22.94 -8.05 1.72
N LEU A 475 -23.03 -9.39 1.75
CA LEU A 475 -23.92 -10.18 0.91
C LEU A 475 -24.52 -11.34 1.70
N ILE A 476 -25.77 -11.58 1.47
CA ILE A 476 -26.46 -12.84 1.77
C ILE A 476 -27.16 -13.34 0.50
N GLN A 477 -27.02 -14.63 0.22
CA GLN A 477 -27.71 -15.30 -0.88
C GLN A 477 -28.66 -16.36 -0.34
N ASP A 478 -29.81 -16.54 -1.00
CA ASP A 478 -30.68 -17.67 -0.75
C ASP A 478 -30.43 -18.81 -1.75
N ASP A 479 -30.98 -19.99 -1.45
CA ASP A 479 -30.80 -21.22 -2.24
C ASP A 479 -31.45 -21.11 -3.64
N ASP A 480 -32.42 -20.21 -3.81
CA ASP A 480 -33.08 -19.92 -5.10
C ASP A 480 -32.28 -18.96 -5.98
N GLY A 481 -31.14 -18.43 -5.49
CA GLY A 481 -30.29 -17.49 -6.18
C GLY A 481 -30.64 -16.02 -5.94
N SER A 482 -31.70 -15.73 -5.18
CA SER A 482 -31.97 -14.36 -4.72
C SER A 482 -30.89 -13.91 -3.75
N PHE A 483 -30.63 -12.60 -3.71
CA PHE A 483 -29.59 -12.05 -2.86
C PHE A 483 -29.97 -10.69 -2.26
N THR A 484 -29.33 -10.36 -1.17
CA THR A 484 -29.41 -9.03 -0.56
C THR A 484 -27.99 -8.51 -0.26
N THR A 485 -27.68 -7.32 -0.75
CA THR A 485 -26.49 -6.57 -0.38
C THR A 485 -26.83 -5.56 0.72
N PHE A 486 -25.87 -5.26 1.57
CA PHE A 486 -26.04 -4.29 2.66
C PHE A 486 -24.73 -3.56 2.98
N ILE A 487 -24.83 -2.30 3.39
CA ILE A 487 -23.70 -1.42 3.64
C ILE A 487 -23.27 -1.45 5.10
N ASP A 488 -21.98 -1.15 5.34
CA ASP A 488 -21.39 -1.00 6.66
C ASP A 488 -21.59 -2.24 7.54
N ILE A 489 -20.88 -3.30 7.16
CA ILE A 489 -20.90 -4.59 7.84
C ILE A 489 -20.42 -4.44 9.27
N GLN A 490 -21.22 -4.92 10.25
CA GLN A 490 -20.77 -5.08 11.62
C GLN A 490 -20.23 -6.49 11.89
N GLY A 491 -19.59 -6.71 13.05
CA GLY A 491 -18.84 -7.93 13.36
C GLY A 491 -19.61 -9.22 13.16
N VAL A 492 -20.86 -9.32 13.65
CA VAL A 492 -21.67 -10.55 13.48
C VAL A 492 -22.12 -10.76 12.05
N GLU A 493 -22.36 -9.68 11.31
CA GLU A 493 -22.71 -9.74 9.89
C GLU A 493 -21.48 -10.10 9.03
N ASP A 494 -20.28 -9.62 9.39
CA ASP A 494 -19.02 -10.07 8.76
C ASP A 494 -18.81 -11.57 9.03
N PHE A 495 -19.06 -12.03 10.25
CA PHE A 495 -18.82 -13.42 10.64
C PHE A 495 -19.74 -14.40 9.92
N HIS A 496 -21.03 -14.07 9.72
CA HIS A 496 -22.05 -14.94 9.12
C HIS A 496 -22.41 -14.60 7.67
N GLY A 497 -22.03 -13.41 7.17
CA GLY A 497 -22.21 -13.01 5.78
C GLY A 497 -21.31 -13.78 4.82
N GLU A 498 -21.62 -13.70 3.53
CA GLU A 498 -20.93 -14.44 2.47
C GLU A 498 -19.88 -13.62 1.73
N MET A 499 -19.92 -12.31 1.87
CA MET A 499 -19.01 -11.36 1.23
C MET A 499 -18.63 -10.21 2.18
N ASP A 500 -17.38 -9.83 2.15
CA ASP A 500 -16.88 -8.56 2.67
C ASP A 500 -16.18 -7.81 1.52
N PHE A 501 -16.94 -6.96 0.84
CA PHE A 501 -16.50 -6.17 -0.32
C PHE A 501 -16.12 -4.77 0.14
N LYS A 502 -14.83 -4.52 0.22
CA LYS A 502 -14.24 -3.28 0.74
C LYS A 502 -13.87 -2.34 -0.38
N VAL A 503 -14.36 -1.10 -0.31
CA VAL A 503 -14.06 -0.05 -1.30
C VAL A 503 -13.55 1.19 -0.60
N GLY A 504 -12.39 1.69 -1.04
CA GLY A 504 -11.88 3.03 -0.74
C GLY A 504 -11.97 3.92 -1.98
N GLY A 505 -12.22 5.21 -1.78
CA GLY A 505 -12.24 6.16 -2.90
C GLY A 505 -12.67 7.56 -2.52
N THR A 506 -12.50 8.45 -3.49
CA THR A 506 -12.96 9.84 -3.44
C THR A 506 -14.39 9.93 -4.01
N LYS A 507 -14.96 11.14 -4.08
CA LYS A 507 -16.20 11.38 -4.81
C LYS A 507 -16.08 11.15 -6.31
N LYS A 508 -14.88 11.25 -6.86
CA LYS A 508 -14.62 11.10 -8.29
C LYS A 508 -14.55 9.63 -8.73
N GLY A 509 -13.95 8.77 -7.89
CA GLY A 509 -13.78 7.38 -8.25
C GLY A 509 -13.13 6.53 -7.17
N ILE A 510 -12.90 5.27 -7.52
CA ILE A 510 -12.34 4.24 -6.67
C ILE A 510 -10.82 4.42 -6.60
N THR A 511 -10.26 4.23 -5.39
CA THR A 511 -8.80 4.17 -5.18
C THR A 511 -8.32 2.79 -4.73
N ALA A 512 -9.17 2.00 -4.07
CA ALA A 512 -8.83 0.62 -3.71
C ALA A 512 -10.08 -0.26 -3.60
N ILE A 513 -9.93 -1.54 -3.95
CA ILE A 513 -10.90 -2.60 -3.68
C ILE A 513 -10.17 -3.79 -3.06
N GLN A 514 -10.83 -4.42 -2.08
CA GLN A 514 -10.47 -5.74 -1.58
C GLN A 514 -11.74 -6.54 -1.30
N MET A 515 -11.80 -7.76 -1.84
CA MET A 515 -12.95 -8.65 -1.68
C MET A 515 -12.52 -9.93 -0.96
N ASP A 516 -13.22 -10.27 0.10
CA ASP A 516 -13.11 -11.53 0.82
C ASP A 516 -14.45 -12.27 0.73
N LEU A 517 -14.44 -13.55 0.35
CA LEU A 517 -15.64 -14.39 0.16
C LEU A 517 -15.62 -15.61 1.06
N LYS A 518 -16.83 -16.07 1.42
CA LYS A 518 -17.09 -17.34 2.10
C LYS A 518 -17.99 -18.27 1.29
N ASN A 519 -18.38 -17.87 0.07
CA ASN A 519 -19.13 -18.64 -0.91
C ASN A 519 -18.26 -18.92 -2.15
N ASP A 520 -18.84 -19.55 -3.16
CA ASP A 520 -18.17 -19.97 -4.41
C ASP A 520 -17.99 -18.87 -5.46
N GLY A 521 -18.26 -17.60 -5.09
CA GLY A 521 -18.04 -16.44 -5.97
C GLY A 521 -19.27 -15.56 -6.19
N LEU A 522 -19.06 -14.46 -6.90
CA LEU A 522 -20.07 -13.44 -7.19
C LEU A 522 -20.46 -13.43 -8.67
N THR A 523 -21.73 -13.16 -8.95
CA THR A 523 -22.21 -12.82 -10.29
C THR A 523 -21.88 -11.38 -10.65
N MET A 524 -21.90 -11.04 -11.94
CA MET A 524 -21.68 -9.66 -12.40
C MET A 524 -22.73 -8.69 -11.85
N GLU A 525 -23.97 -9.15 -11.63
CA GLU A 525 -25.04 -8.36 -11.04
C GLU A 525 -24.72 -7.93 -9.61
N ILE A 526 -24.28 -8.85 -8.77
CA ILE A 526 -23.88 -8.57 -7.39
C ILE A 526 -22.70 -7.59 -7.35
N ILE A 527 -21.69 -7.78 -8.21
CA ILE A 527 -20.52 -6.90 -8.28
C ILE A 527 -20.95 -5.49 -8.66
N LYS A 528 -21.84 -5.35 -9.66
CA LYS A 528 -22.34 -4.04 -10.07
C LYS A 528 -23.08 -3.33 -8.95
N GLU A 529 -24.00 -4.02 -8.28
CA GLU A 529 -24.75 -3.47 -7.15
C GLU A 529 -23.81 -3.06 -6.01
N ALA A 530 -22.82 -3.90 -5.64
CA ALA A 530 -21.85 -3.60 -4.60
C ALA A 530 -21.01 -2.35 -4.92
N LEU A 531 -20.61 -2.15 -6.18
CA LEU A 531 -19.90 -0.94 -6.60
C LEU A 531 -20.79 0.31 -6.48
N ASP A 532 -22.05 0.22 -6.89
CA ASP A 532 -22.97 1.36 -6.89
C ASP A 532 -23.33 1.78 -5.46
N ILE A 533 -23.76 0.86 -4.59
CA ILE A 533 -24.14 1.21 -3.21
C ILE A 533 -22.95 1.65 -2.34
N THR A 534 -21.74 1.14 -2.60
CA THR A 534 -20.53 1.61 -1.90
C THR A 534 -20.11 3.00 -2.36
N TYR A 535 -20.43 3.41 -3.58
CA TYR A 535 -20.20 4.79 -4.02
C TYR A 535 -21.07 5.78 -3.25
N ASP A 536 -22.38 5.50 -3.15
CA ASP A 536 -23.33 6.37 -2.44
C ASP A 536 -22.96 6.51 -0.96
N ALA A 537 -22.69 5.39 -0.30
CA ALA A 537 -22.28 5.36 1.11
C ALA A 537 -20.96 6.10 1.36
N ARG A 538 -19.99 5.98 0.45
CA ARG A 538 -18.71 6.67 0.52
C ARG A 538 -18.88 8.19 0.41
N CYS A 539 -19.72 8.65 -0.51
CA CYS A 539 -20.06 10.06 -0.65
C CYS A 539 -20.76 10.60 0.61
N GLU A 540 -21.67 9.82 1.19
CA GLU A 540 -22.35 10.16 2.43
C GLU A 540 -21.37 10.37 3.59
N ILE A 541 -20.41 9.45 3.80
CA ILE A 541 -19.38 9.57 4.85
C ILE A 541 -18.54 10.83 4.65
N LEU A 542 -18.14 11.12 3.41
CA LEU A 542 -17.37 12.31 3.09
C LEU A 542 -18.13 13.59 3.42
N ASP A 543 -19.41 13.68 3.01
CA ASP A 543 -20.21 14.90 3.13
C ASP A 543 -20.73 15.13 4.54
N GLN A 544 -21.17 14.09 5.22
CA GLN A 544 -21.83 14.23 6.51
C GLN A 544 -20.88 14.35 7.69
N ILE A 545 -19.67 13.76 7.60
CA ILE A 545 -18.81 13.67 8.79
C ILE A 545 -17.35 14.09 8.55
N MET A 546 -16.71 13.66 7.46
CA MET A 546 -15.29 13.93 7.26
C MET A 546 -15.01 15.37 6.86
N LEU A 547 -15.71 15.88 5.84
CA LEU A 547 -15.58 17.28 5.40
C LEU A 547 -16.05 18.31 6.46
N PRO A 548 -17.12 18.07 7.25
CA PRO A 548 -17.44 18.92 8.40
C PRO A 548 -16.36 18.94 9.48
N ALA A 549 -15.64 17.83 9.72
CA ALA A 549 -14.55 17.78 10.69
C ALA A 549 -13.30 18.53 10.21
N ILE A 550 -12.95 18.37 8.94
CA ILE A 550 -11.87 19.10 8.26
C ILE A 550 -12.15 19.18 6.76
N SER A 551 -12.46 20.37 6.27
CA SER A 551 -12.86 20.59 4.87
C SER A 551 -11.69 20.64 3.89
N GLU A 552 -10.52 21.09 4.35
CA GLU A 552 -9.29 21.22 3.56
C GLU A 552 -8.08 20.85 4.41
N PRO A 553 -7.00 20.36 3.83
CA PRO A 553 -5.73 20.16 4.55
C PRO A 553 -5.29 21.46 5.21
N ARG A 554 -4.69 21.37 6.40
CA ARG A 554 -4.12 22.53 7.06
C ARG A 554 -3.08 23.19 6.15
N LYS A 555 -3.03 24.51 6.14
CA LYS A 555 -2.12 25.29 5.28
C LYS A 555 -0.66 25.15 5.64
N GLU A 556 -0.37 24.83 6.91
CA GLU A 556 0.97 24.63 7.43
C GLU A 556 1.08 23.28 8.12
N VAL A 557 2.23 22.66 8.00
CA VAL A 557 2.56 21.47 8.77
C VAL A 557 2.68 21.82 10.26
N SER A 558 2.50 20.80 11.12
CA SER A 558 2.65 20.96 12.58
C SER A 558 3.95 21.68 12.94
N LYS A 559 3.92 22.47 13.99
CA LYS A 559 5.14 23.11 14.56
C LYS A 559 6.19 22.08 15.02
N TYR A 560 5.81 20.82 15.18
CA TYR A 560 6.69 19.72 15.56
C TYR A 560 7.24 18.96 14.36
N ALA A 561 6.66 19.15 13.18
CA ALA A 561 7.17 18.59 11.93
C ALA A 561 8.39 19.39 11.46
N PRO A 562 9.41 18.76 10.84
CA PRO A 562 10.52 19.48 10.26
C PRO A 562 10.01 20.47 9.20
N LYS A 563 10.53 21.69 9.20
CA LYS A 563 10.28 22.65 8.10
C LYS A 563 11.15 22.27 6.92
N MET A 564 10.57 22.27 5.73
CA MET A 564 11.28 21.92 4.50
C MET A 564 11.42 23.12 3.59
N LEU A 565 12.61 23.26 2.99
CA LEU A 565 12.89 24.20 1.93
C LEU A 565 13.55 23.45 0.78
N THR A 566 13.03 23.64 -0.42
CA THR A 566 13.58 23.04 -1.64
C THR A 566 14.34 24.08 -2.43
N MET A 567 15.50 23.71 -2.95
CA MET A 567 16.26 24.51 -3.92
C MET A 567 16.85 23.61 -4.99
N HIS A 568 17.28 24.19 -6.10
CA HIS A 568 17.90 23.46 -7.20
C HIS A 568 19.25 24.13 -7.55
N ILE A 569 20.27 23.30 -7.77
CA ILE A 569 21.60 23.73 -8.19
C ILE A 569 22.00 23.00 -9.48
N ASP A 570 23.00 23.56 -10.18
CA ASP A 570 23.60 22.85 -11.31
C ASP A 570 24.22 21.52 -10.80
N PRO A 571 23.90 20.35 -11.40
CA PRO A 571 24.46 19.07 -11.01
C PRO A 571 25.98 19.02 -10.95
N SER A 572 26.68 19.79 -11.79
CA SER A 572 28.14 19.91 -11.76
C SER A 572 28.69 20.49 -10.45
N LYS A 573 27.85 21.21 -9.69
CA LYS A 573 28.17 21.85 -8.41
C LYS A 573 27.95 20.97 -7.18
N ILE A 574 27.29 19.84 -7.34
CA ILE A 574 26.98 18.90 -6.23
C ILE A 574 28.23 18.52 -5.46
N ARG A 575 29.35 18.28 -6.17
CA ARG A 575 30.63 17.92 -5.55
C ARG A 575 31.21 19.03 -4.68
N GLU A 576 30.97 20.31 -5.02
CA GLU A 576 31.42 21.46 -4.23
C GLU A 576 30.64 21.57 -2.93
N VAL A 577 29.32 21.32 -2.98
CA VAL A 577 28.42 21.36 -1.82
C VAL A 577 28.67 20.18 -0.87
N ILE A 578 28.90 18.99 -1.40
CA ILE A 578 29.23 17.81 -0.59
C ILE A 578 30.62 17.93 0.01
N GLY A 579 31.60 18.37 -0.79
CA GLY A 579 33.01 18.46 -0.41
C GLY A 579 33.72 17.13 -0.31
N SER A 580 35.04 17.13 -0.18
CA SER A 580 35.83 15.88 -0.05
C SER A 580 35.45 15.09 1.17
N GLY A 581 34.91 13.85 0.96
CA GLY A 581 34.45 12.96 2.03
C GLY A 581 33.28 13.54 2.82
N GLY A 582 32.44 14.42 2.22
CA GLY A 582 31.26 14.98 2.86
C GLY A 582 31.53 16.12 3.85
N LYS A 583 32.76 16.62 3.94
CA LYS A 583 33.17 17.59 4.97
C LYS A 583 32.42 18.93 4.90
N VAL A 584 32.09 19.39 3.68
CA VAL A 584 31.42 20.70 3.51
C VAL A 584 29.97 20.59 3.96
N ILE A 585 29.24 19.62 3.48
CA ILE A 585 27.82 19.38 3.86
C ILE A 585 27.69 19.10 5.36
N GLN A 586 28.60 18.31 5.94
CA GLN A 586 28.61 18.02 7.39
C GLN A 586 28.82 19.28 8.20
N LYS A 587 29.67 20.22 7.72
CA LYS A 587 29.87 21.50 8.37
C LYS A 587 28.63 22.38 8.30
N ILE A 588 27.95 22.45 7.14
CA ILE A 588 26.69 23.19 7.01
C ILE A 588 25.65 22.65 7.98
N VAL A 589 25.50 21.33 8.04
CA VAL A 589 24.59 20.65 8.98
C VAL A 589 24.92 20.96 10.43
N ALA A 590 26.19 20.93 10.80
CA ALA A 590 26.64 21.25 12.18
C ALA A 590 26.41 22.73 12.54
N ASP A 591 26.68 23.66 11.63
CA ASP A 591 26.58 25.09 11.86
C ASP A 591 25.13 25.60 11.89
N THR A 592 24.23 24.99 11.12
CA THR A 592 22.81 25.40 10.96
C THR A 592 21.82 24.56 11.71
N GLY A 593 22.18 23.33 12.08
CA GLY A 593 21.26 22.33 12.65
C GLY A 593 20.26 21.74 11.66
N ALA A 594 20.35 22.10 10.37
CA ALA A 594 19.50 21.58 9.32
C ALA A 594 20.01 20.22 8.79
N LYS A 595 19.11 19.34 8.36
CA LYS A 595 19.42 18.15 7.56
C LYS A 595 19.34 18.52 6.08
N ILE A 596 20.21 17.97 5.25
CA ILE A 596 20.30 18.30 3.83
C ILE A 596 20.38 17.01 3.02
N ASP A 597 19.42 16.80 2.12
CA ASP A 597 19.40 15.69 1.16
C ASP A 597 19.63 16.28 -0.25
N ILE A 598 20.52 15.66 -1.03
CA ILE A 598 20.90 16.12 -2.38
C ILE A 598 20.71 14.98 -3.35
N ASN A 599 19.94 15.22 -4.42
CA ASN A 599 19.74 14.29 -5.51
C ASN A 599 20.73 14.54 -6.66
N ASP A 600 20.98 13.53 -7.48
CA ASP A 600 21.91 13.59 -8.62
C ASP A 600 21.49 14.59 -9.70
N ASP A 601 20.19 14.95 -9.76
CA ASP A 601 19.63 15.96 -10.68
C ASP A 601 19.88 17.41 -10.22
N GLY A 602 20.46 17.62 -9.03
CA GLY A 602 20.71 18.96 -8.45
C GLY A 602 19.60 19.45 -7.53
N SER A 603 18.55 18.70 -7.30
CA SER A 603 17.53 19.05 -6.31
C SER A 603 18.06 18.85 -4.89
N ILE A 604 17.88 19.87 -4.04
CA ILE A 604 18.31 19.87 -2.64
C ILE A 604 17.11 20.11 -1.75
N PHE A 605 16.94 19.22 -0.77
CA PHE A 605 15.90 19.30 0.26
C PHE A 605 16.56 19.62 1.61
N ILE A 606 16.18 20.75 2.19
CA ILE A 606 16.72 21.26 3.44
C ILE A 606 15.62 21.15 4.50
N ALA A 607 15.85 20.39 5.55
CA ALA A 607 14.92 20.21 6.65
C ALA A 607 15.50 20.79 7.95
N GLY A 608 14.78 21.71 8.57
CA GLY A 608 15.20 22.35 9.83
C GLY A 608 14.09 22.33 10.89
N VAL A 609 14.48 22.55 12.14
CA VAL A 609 13.52 22.71 13.25
C VAL A 609 12.67 23.97 13.11
N ASP A 610 13.19 24.97 12.37
CA ASP A 610 12.50 26.22 12.05
C ASP A 610 12.94 26.76 10.68
N ALA A 611 12.25 27.79 10.21
CA ALA A 611 12.57 28.43 8.93
C ALA A 611 13.98 29.09 8.92
N ALA A 612 14.42 29.63 10.06
CA ALA A 612 15.72 30.31 10.16
C ALA A 612 16.87 29.31 9.93
N SER A 613 16.78 28.07 10.43
CA SER A 613 17.77 27.03 10.19
C SER A 613 17.84 26.65 8.71
N CYS A 614 16.65 26.52 8.05
CA CYS A 614 16.59 26.23 6.61
C CYS A 614 17.20 27.38 5.77
N ASP A 615 16.83 28.62 6.07
CA ASP A 615 17.33 29.78 5.36
C ASP A 615 18.85 29.96 5.53
N ALA A 616 19.38 29.68 6.73
CA ALA A 616 20.83 29.70 6.98
C ALA A 616 21.57 28.64 6.15
N ALA A 617 21.02 27.41 6.10
CA ALA A 617 21.59 26.33 5.30
C ALA A 617 21.52 26.62 3.80
N LYS A 618 20.37 27.14 3.33
CA LYS A 618 20.22 27.60 1.95
C LYS A 618 21.27 28.66 1.59
N LYS A 619 21.43 29.67 2.44
CA LYS A 619 22.42 30.71 2.22
C LYS A 619 23.83 30.16 2.13
N CYS A 620 24.20 29.20 2.97
CA CYS A 620 25.51 28.53 2.87
C CYS A 620 25.71 27.84 1.52
N ILE A 621 24.66 27.17 1.03
CA ILE A 621 24.72 26.49 -0.27
C ILE A 621 24.78 27.51 -1.41
N ASP A 622 23.94 28.56 -1.39
CA ASP A 622 23.96 29.63 -2.38
C ASP A 622 25.35 30.28 -2.47
N ASP A 623 25.98 30.50 -1.34
CA ASP A 623 27.36 31.09 -1.27
C ASP A 623 28.40 30.14 -1.91
N ILE A 624 28.26 28.84 -1.74
CA ILE A 624 29.16 27.81 -2.32
C ILE A 624 29.01 27.72 -3.83
N VAL A 625 27.78 27.67 -4.33
CA VAL A 625 27.49 27.50 -5.75
C VAL A 625 27.53 28.82 -6.52
N PHE A 626 27.71 29.94 -5.81
CA PHE A 626 27.72 31.25 -6.40
C PHE A 626 28.70 31.34 -7.57
N VAL A 627 28.23 31.84 -8.71
CA VAL A 627 29.00 32.15 -9.90
C VAL A 627 28.71 33.62 -10.27
N PRO A 628 29.70 34.49 -10.37
CA PRO A 628 29.45 35.87 -10.76
C PRO A 628 28.97 35.96 -12.20
N GLU A 629 27.96 36.79 -12.46
CA GLU A 629 27.43 37.01 -13.80
C GLU A 629 28.14 38.15 -14.50
N VAL A 630 28.56 37.94 -15.77
CA VAL A 630 29.20 39.02 -16.58
C VAL A 630 28.21 40.14 -16.82
N GLY A 631 28.61 41.34 -16.51
CA GLY A 631 27.80 42.57 -16.61
C GLY A 631 27.06 42.94 -15.33
N ALA A 632 26.94 42.03 -14.34
CA ALA A 632 26.25 42.31 -13.07
C ALA A 632 27.10 43.22 -12.15
N LEU A 633 26.40 43.97 -11.27
CA LEU A 633 26.97 44.84 -10.25
C LEU A 633 26.93 44.12 -8.89
N TYR A 634 28.05 44.11 -8.19
CA TYR A 634 28.17 43.56 -6.84
C TYR A 634 28.76 44.57 -5.89
N TYR A 635 28.34 44.58 -4.63
CA TYR A 635 28.90 45.38 -3.56
C TYR A 635 29.74 44.49 -2.65
N GLY A 636 31.04 44.45 -2.89
CA GLY A 636 31.97 43.52 -2.26
C GLY A 636 33.00 44.18 -1.38
N ARG A 637 33.63 43.37 -0.51
CA ARG A 637 34.67 43.81 0.40
C ARG A 637 36.06 43.55 -0.20
N VAL A 638 36.95 44.52 -0.12
CA VAL A 638 38.35 44.34 -0.47
C VAL A 638 39.02 43.41 0.55
N VAL A 639 39.44 42.23 0.09
CA VAL A 639 40.05 41.21 0.97
C VAL A 639 41.55 41.16 0.87
N ARG A 640 42.12 41.63 -0.24
CA ARG A 640 43.56 41.59 -0.46
C ARG A 640 43.98 42.64 -1.49
N LEU A 641 45.11 43.28 -1.24
CA LEU A 641 45.76 44.18 -2.19
C LEU A 641 47.02 43.53 -2.75
N MET A 642 47.27 43.77 -4.04
CA MET A 642 48.45 43.37 -4.77
C MET A 642 48.94 44.57 -5.60
N THR A 643 50.20 44.60 -6.03
CA THR A 643 50.79 45.72 -6.83
C THR A 643 50.05 45.99 -8.15
N PHE A 644 49.29 44.98 -8.66
CA PHE A 644 48.59 45.06 -9.92
C PHE A 644 47.03 45.20 -9.76
N GLY A 645 46.51 45.20 -8.53
CA GLY A 645 45.09 45.38 -8.31
C GLY A 645 44.60 44.94 -6.94
N ALA A 646 43.27 45.05 -6.72
CA ALA A 646 42.60 44.69 -5.50
C ALA A 646 41.72 43.45 -5.73
N PHE A 647 41.71 42.53 -4.78
CA PHE A 647 40.77 41.41 -4.76
C PHE A 647 39.56 41.80 -3.93
N VAL A 648 38.39 41.69 -4.56
CA VAL A 648 37.11 42.03 -3.95
C VAL A 648 36.29 40.75 -3.82
N GLU A 649 35.86 40.41 -2.61
CA GLU A 649 35.04 39.28 -2.29
C GLU A 649 33.58 39.56 -2.69
N LEU A 650 33.02 38.73 -3.57
CA LEU A 650 31.65 38.84 -4.08
C LEU A 650 30.68 37.93 -3.30
N ALA A 651 31.17 36.80 -2.83
CA ALA A 651 30.54 35.89 -1.91
C ALA A 651 31.61 35.21 -1.03
N PRO A 652 31.30 34.62 0.11
CA PRO A 652 32.29 34.01 1.00
C PRO A 652 33.26 33.08 0.27
N GLY A 653 34.53 33.41 0.26
CA GLY A 653 35.59 32.66 -0.44
C GLY A 653 35.61 32.80 -1.97
N LYS A 654 34.78 33.63 -2.56
CA LYS A 654 34.73 33.92 -4.00
C LYS A 654 35.15 35.34 -4.26
N ASP A 655 36.42 35.53 -4.57
CA ASP A 655 37.00 36.86 -4.86
C ASP A 655 37.28 37.05 -6.36
N GLY A 656 37.12 38.27 -6.82
CA GLY A 656 37.48 38.69 -8.18
C GLY A 656 38.52 39.77 -8.16
N LEU A 657 39.27 39.91 -9.26
CA LEU A 657 40.33 40.88 -9.41
C LEU A 657 39.83 42.18 -10.04
N VAL A 658 39.99 43.29 -9.34
CA VAL A 658 39.90 44.63 -9.90
C VAL A 658 41.32 45.06 -10.23
N HIS A 659 41.70 45.03 -11.51
CA HIS A 659 43.02 45.50 -11.94
C HIS A 659 43.18 46.96 -11.63
N ILE A 660 44.44 47.45 -11.34
CA ILE A 660 44.76 48.85 -10.96
C ILE A 660 44.15 49.85 -11.95
N SER A 661 44.14 49.57 -13.25
CA SER A 661 43.58 50.45 -14.29
C SER A 661 42.05 50.55 -14.29
N LYS A 662 41.38 49.68 -13.49
CA LYS A 662 39.91 49.56 -13.35
C LYS A 662 39.42 50.04 -11.97
N LEU A 663 40.33 50.53 -11.09
CA LEU A 663 40.00 51.04 -9.76
C LEU A 663 39.45 52.46 -9.77
N ALA A 664 40.01 53.34 -10.64
CA ALA A 664 39.63 54.76 -10.70
C ALA A 664 39.53 55.22 -12.16
N ASP A 665 38.92 56.42 -12.36
CA ASP A 665 38.81 57.06 -13.66
C ASP A 665 40.09 57.84 -14.06
N HIS A 666 41.01 58.06 -13.11
CA HIS A 666 42.29 58.66 -13.29
C HIS A 666 43.43 57.66 -13.03
N ARG A 667 44.62 58.00 -13.49
CA ARG A 667 45.79 57.14 -13.28
C ARG A 667 46.20 57.17 -11.80
N ILE A 668 46.27 56.03 -11.17
CA ILE A 668 46.76 55.82 -9.81
C ILE A 668 48.16 55.16 -9.86
N GLU A 669 49.05 55.49 -8.97
CA GLU A 669 50.41 54.94 -8.93
C GLU A 669 50.47 53.67 -8.06
N LYS A 670 49.70 53.63 -7.00
CA LYS A 670 49.61 52.49 -6.08
C LYS A 670 48.15 52.13 -5.81
N VAL A 671 47.88 50.87 -5.62
CA VAL A 671 46.51 50.35 -5.34
C VAL A 671 45.98 50.87 -4.01
N GLU A 672 46.88 51.09 -3.05
CA GLU A 672 46.60 51.65 -1.71
C GLU A 672 46.10 53.10 -1.74
N ASP A 673 46.36 53.83 -2.85
CA ASP A 673 45.85 55.20 -3.05
C ASP A 673 44.34 55.19 -3.38
N ALA A 674 43.84 54.12 -3.88
CA ALA A 674 42.40 53.95 -4.29
C ALA A 674 41.56 53.24 -3.28
N CYS A 675 42.08 52.21 -2.55
CA CYS A 675 41.32 51.41 -1.60
C CYS A 675 42.26 50.79 -0.55
N LYS A 676 41.66 50.36 0.56
CA LYS A 676 42.29 49.58 1.65
C LYS A 676 41.63 48.26 1.87
N VAL A 677 42.34 47.30 2.44
CA VAL A 677 41.73 46.02 2.88
C VAL A 677 40.64 46.32 3.90
N GLY A 678 39.45 45.74 3.67
CA GLY A 678 38.24 45.96 4.47
C GLY A 678 37.26 46.99 3.87
N ASP A 679 37.69 47.78 2.88
CA ASP A 679 36.79 48.73 2.22
C ASP A 679 35.70 48.00 1.45
N MET A 680 34.50 48.57 1.45
CA MET A 680 33.37 48.10 0.65
C MET A 680 33.31 48.92 -0.65
N MET A 681 33.22 48.25 -1.79
CA MET A 681 33.13 48.95 -3.06
C MET A 681 32.17 48.22 -4.04
N TRP A 682 31.52 49.02 -4.89
CA TRP A 682 30.79 48.49 -6.03
C TRP A 682 31.75 48.07 -7.13
N VAL A 683 31.51 46.88 -7.68
CA VAL A 683 32.26 46.33 -8.80
C VAL A 683 31.32 45.75 -9.84
N LYS A 684 31.67 45.89 -11.11
CA LYS A 684 31.01 45.27 -12.24
C LYS A 684 31.86 44.11 -12.75
N VAL A 685 31.24 42.95 -12.96
CA VAL A 685 31.93 41.81 -13.57
C VAL A 685 32.09 42.08 -15.07
N THR A 686 33.32 42.17 -15.54
CA THR A 686 33.64 42.46 -16.94
C THR A 686 33.89 41.20 -17.75
N ASP A 687 34.40 40.14 -17.11
CA ASP A 687 34.73 38.86 -17.72
C ASP A 687 34.93 37.80 -16.63
N ILE A 688 34.89 36.54 -16.99
CA ILE A 688 35.12 35.40 -16.09
C ILE A 688 36.19 34.51 -16.74
N ASP A 689 37.28 34.23 -16.00
CA ASP A 689 38.36 33.37 -16.51
C ASP A 689 37.95 31.89 -16.57
N GLU A 690 38.78 31.05 -17.22
CA GLU A 690 38.55 29.58 -17.34
C GLU A 690 38.46 28.87 -15.98
N LYS A 691 38.86 29.51 -14.90
CA LYS A 691 38.77 28.97 -13.52
C LYS A 691 37.58 29.52 -12.74
N GLY A 692 36.66 30.23 -13.41
CA GLY A 692 35.46 30.82 -12.82
C GLY A 692 35.67 32.04 -11.96
N ARG A 693 36.84 32.71 -12.06
CA ARG A 693 37.16 33.92 -11.29
C ARG A 693 36.79 35.18 -12.07
N GLY A 694 36.08 36.09 -11.41
CA GLY A 694 35.62 37.31 -12.05
C GLY A 694 36.74 38.35 -12.23
N ASN A 695 36.86 38.87 -13.45
CA ASN A 695 37.58 40.15 -13.69
C ASN A 695 36.60 41.29 -13.44
N LEU A 696 36.97 42.21 -12.56
CA LEU A 696 36.08 43.23 -12.02
C LEU A 696 36.52 44.63 -12.42
N SER A 697 35.56 45.56 -12.47
CA SER A 697 35.81 46.97 -12.71
C SER A 697 35.01 47.84 -11.75
N HIS A 698 35.67 48.54 -10.85
CA HIS A 698 35.05 49.53 -9.98
C HIS A 698 34.64 50.79 -10.76
N LYS A 699 35.48 51.24 -11.64
CA LYS A 699 35.22 52.43 -12.48
C LYS A 699 33.98 52.26 -13.36
N ASP A 700 33.75 51.05 -13.96
CA ASP A 700 32.57 50.78 -14.79
C ASP A 700 31.32 50.63 -13.92
N ALA A 701 31.46 50.09 -12.72
CA ALA A 701 30.36 50.01 -11.73
C ALA A 701 29.91 51.43 -11.32
N VAL A 702 30.82 52.30 -10.93
CA VAL A 702 30.51 53.70 -10.52
C VAL A 702 29.85 54.48 -11.66
N LYS A 703 30.27 54.28 -12.91
CA LYS A 703 29.62 54.89 -14.09
C LYS A 703 28.18 54.42 -14.26
N GLU A 704 27.97 53.15 -14.16
CA GLU A 704 26.62 52.57 -14.32
C GLU A 704 25.69 52.98 -13.20
N ILE A 705 26.17 52.98 -11.95
CA ILE A 705 25.44 53.42 -10.78
C ILE A 705 24.97 54.87 -10.93
N LYS A 706 25.89 55.77 -11.32
CA LYS A 706 25.55 57.19 -11.58
C LYS A 706 24.52 57.36 -12.71
N ALA A 707 24.60 56.53 -13.75
CA ALA A 707 23.62 56.53 -14.84
C ALA A 707 22.24 56.06 -14.37
N LYS A 708 22.18 55.02 -13.57
CA LYS A 708 20.91 54.49 -12.99
C LYS A 708 20.31 55.48 -11.98
N GLU A 709 21.11 56.10 -11.12
CA GLU A 709 20.66 57.16 -10.22
C GLU A 709 20.08 58.36 -10.97
N ALA A 710 20.73 58.78 -12.06
CA ALA A 710 20.23 59.87 -12.93
C ALA A 710 18.92 59.49 -13.66
N ALA A 711 18.69 58.23 -13.92
CA ALA A 711 17.47 57.70 -14.49
C ALA A 711 16.33 57.41 -13.46
N GLY A 712 16.60 57.60 -12.15
CA GLY A 712 15.66 57.35 -11.07
C GLY A 712 15.42 55.85 -10.78
N GLU A 713 16.29 54.98 -11.24
CA GLU A 713 16.23 53.54 -10.99
C GLU A 713 16.87 53.19 -9.64
N ARG A 714 16.19 52.31 -8.87
CA ARG A 714 16.80 51.77 -7.62
C ARG A 714 17.84 50.71 -7.98
N ILE A 715 19.00 50.82 -7.44
CA ILE A 715 20.06 49.80 -7.47
C ILE A 715 19.61 48.67 -6.51
N LYS A 716 19.40 47.47 -7.05
CA LYS A 716 19.13 46.28 -6.25
C LYS A 716 20.40 45.65 -5.75
#